data_e1bc319cf395c8ccc24f58a02dce0e8d
#
_entry.id   e1bc319cf395c8ccc24f58a02dce0e8d
#
_cell.length_a   1.000
_cell.length_b   1.000
_cell.length_c   1.000
_cell.angle_alpha   90.00
_cell.angle_beta   90.00
_cell.angle_gamma   90.00
#
_symmetry.space_group_name_H-M   'P 1'
#
loop_
_entity.id
_entity.type
_entity.pdbx_description
1 polymer ?
#
loop_
_entity_poly.entity_id
_entity_poly.type
_entity_poly.pdbx_seq_one_letter_code
_entity_poly.pdbx_strand_id
1 'polypeptide(L)'
;MAKKKVERKSKSFTEVFGLNKILSNETTDALFGLFLIASAIVLIIAMGSFFATGAADQSILENLRPGEWLNTGKQFTNYCGSIGALLSYYLMTVNFGIPAFLIPVFIIMVGLKLLHAYNVNLWKWFFGMMVVMVWTSVTLAKFLTPIMGSMTFNPGGNHGVFIVEQLENLVGPPGLTAILLLTALTFLTYLTSETIELIRKALNPVAYLTSKIKFNVTNMGDNNADDNHPLTSVDTEENLYGGTEEENDEATVVDLSNDNDDNNAAPAVDSLEPENNSIAVDIEPTATNGEDKKNSPDITVEAAPAVEQGKGNELSIEEILKTPINPLEPFTKYKKPGLELLKKYEENNRPVVDMEEITANKNRIVEVLDSFGVKISRISATVGPTITLYEITPAEGVRINKIRGLEDDIALNLAALGIRIIAPIPGRGTIGIEVPNKKPQIVSMESVLNSKKFKESKMELPVAIGKTISNDVFMFDLHKLPHLLVAGATGQGKSVGLNAIITSLLYKKHPNELKFVLVDPKKVEFSIYNQITSHFMAALPENDDEPIITDVNKVVRTLNSLCKLMDHRYDMLKMAQVKKIEEYNEKFVNHKLDMTKGHEYMPYIVVIIDEFGDLIMTAGKEIELPIARIAQLARAVGIHMVIATQRPTTKIITGNIKANFPGRIAFRVTSVVDSRTILDRKGAEQLVGKGDMLFLAGGDPIRVQCAFIDTPEIENVNDHISGQSGPVAPMELPEPADEGGSGDFGGEGSADLKSLDPFFEEAAHAIVISQQGSTSMIQRRFSIGYNRAGRLMDQLESAGIVGAQQGSKPREVLITDENTLNELLARLRG
;
A
#
# COMPACT_ATOMS: atom_id res chain seq x y z
N MET A 1 11.21 -39.02 -72.22
CA MET A 1 11.43 -39.42 -70.80
C MET A 1 10.95 -38.29 -69.94
N ALA A 2 9.72 -38.40 -69.36
CA ALA A 2 9.11 -37.41 -68.49
C ALA A 2 9.57 -37.65 -67.08
N LYS A 3 10.22 -36.64 -66.43
CA LYS A 3 10.62 -36.66 -65.02
C LYS A 3 9.35 -36.57 -64.17
N LYS A 4 9.05 -37.62 -63.42
CA LYS A 4 8.01 -37.69 -62.42
C LYS A 4 8.37 -36.75 -61.27
N LYS A 5 7.60 -35.67 -61.07
CA LYS A 5 7.68 -34.73 -59.97
C LYS A 5 7.31 -35.43 -58.69
N VAL A 6 8.27 -35.70 -57.81
CA VAL A 6 8.02 -36.29 -56.50
C VAL A 6 7.41 -35.16 -55.62
N GLU A 7 6.11 -35.23 -55.36
CA GLU A 7 5.43 -34.42 -54.39
C GLU A 7 5.94 -34.80 -52.99
N ARG A 8 6.71 -33.91 -52.35
CA ARG A 8 7.04 -34.01 -50.94
C ARG A 8 5.76 -33.70 -50.17
N LYS A 9 5.07 -34.74 -49.64
CA LYS A 9 4.00 -34.58 -48.65
C LYS A 9 4.58 -33.80 -47.47
N SER A 10 3.97 -32.64 -47.14
CA SER A 10 4.28 -31.93 -45.93
C SER A 10 3.93 -32.81 -44.74
N LYS A 11 4.86 -32.97 -43.81
CA LYS A 11 4.63 -33.72 -42.57
C LYS A 11 3.47 -33.11 -41.80
N SER A 12 2.58 -33.93 -41.29
CA SER A 12 1.46 -33.50 -40.44
C SER A 12 1.99 -32.91 -39.16
N PHE A 13 1.23 -31.97 -38.52
CA PHE A 13 1.54 -31.38 -37.23
C PHE A 13 1.82 -32.47 -36.18
N THR A 14 1.05 -33.54 -36.15
CA THR A 14 1.19 -34.71 -35.25
C THR A 14 2.45 -35.54 -35.52
N GLU A 15 2.95 -35.57 -36.76
CA GLU A 15 4.23 -36.25 -37.12
C GLU A 15 5.46 -35.46 -36.64
N VAL A 16 5.42 -34.13 -36.67
CA VAL A 16 6.54 -33.30 -36.27
C VAL A 16 6.75 -33.33 -34.74
N PHE A 17 5.68 -33.43 -33.98
CA PHE A 17 5.73 -33.49 -32.49
C PHE A 17 5.73 -34.94 -31.95
N GLY A 18 5.90 -35.95 -32.82
CA GLY A 18 5.99 -37.36 -32.41
C GLY A 18 4.72 -37.97 -31.85
N LEU A 19 3.58 -37.31 -31.95
CA LEU A 19 2.30 -37.70 -31.39
C LEU A 19 1.68 -38.89 -32.14
N ASN A 20 2.08 -39.18 -33.37
CA ASN A 20 1.58 -40.33 -34.18
C ASN A 20 1.87 -41.72 -33.59
N LYS A 21 2.84 -41.82 -32.64
CA LYS A 21 3.12 -43.08 -31.97
C LYS A 21 2.20 -43.36 -30.79
N ILE A 22 1.59 -42.29 -30.24
CA ILE A 22 0.70 -42.34 -29.08
C ILE A 22 -0.76 -42.46 -29.53
N LEU A 23 -1.11 -41.87 -30.66
CA LEU A 23 -2.44 -41.67 -31.21
C LEU A 23 -2.70 -42.67 -32.36
N SER A 24 -2.77 -43.96 -32.05
CA SER A 24 -3.05 -45.02 -33.04
C SER A 24 -4.48 -45.55 -32.99
N ASN A 25 -5.34 -45.03 -32.11
CA ASN A 25 -6.69 -45.53 -31.92
C ASN A 25 -7.67 -44.34 -31.79
N GLU A 26 -8.79 -44.35 -32.47
CA GLU A 26 -9.82 -43.32 -32.51
C GLU A 26 -10.33 -42.93 -31.11
N THR A 27 -10.40 -43.90 -30.19
CA THR A 27 -10.80 -43.74 -28.78
C THR A 27 -9.73 -43.01 -27.97
N THR A 28 -8.43 -43.24 -28.22
CA THR A 28 -7.33 -42.53 -27.54
C THR A 28 -7.22 -41.08 -28.01
N ASP A 29 -7.46 -40.83 -29.31
CA ASP A 29 -7.52 -39.44 -29.85
C ASP A 29 -8.65 -38.64 -29.21
N ALA A 30 -9.83 -39.28 -29.09
CA ALA A 30 -10.98 -38.61 -28.47
C ALA A 30 -10.75 -38.33 -26.98
N LEU A 31 -10.21 -39.28 -26.20
CA LEU A 31 -9.90 -39.09 -24.78
C LEU A 31 -8.83 -38.00 -24.57
N PHE A 32 -7.79 -38.00 -25.41
CA PHE A 32 -6.74 -37.01 -25.34
C PHE A 32 -7.23 -35.61 -25.77
N GLY A 33 -8.11 -35.55 -26.78
CA GLY A 33 -8.77 -34.31 -27.19
C GLY A 33 -9.63 -33.75 -26.08
N LEU A 34 -10.42 -34.57 -25.37
CA LEU A 34 -11.24 -34.16 -24.24
C LEU A 34 -10.38 -33.65 -23.07
N PHE A 35 -9.27 -34.37 -22.77
CA PHE A 35 -8.31 -33.96 -21.74
C PHE A 35 -7.70 -32.58 -22.04
N LEU A 36 -7.29 -32.32 -23.29
CA LEU A 36 -6.76 -31.03 -23.70
C LEU A 36 -7.79 -29.90 -23.54
N ILE A 37 -9.05 -30.13 -23.91
CA ILE A 37 -10.12 -29.15 -23.74
C ILE A 37 -10.35 -28.89 -22.25
N ALA A 38 -10.44 -29.91 -21.42
CA ALA A 38 -10.60 -29.76 -19.97
C ALA A 38 -9.44 -28.99 -19.35
N SER A 39 -8.19 -29.32 -19.74
CA SER A 39 -6.99 -28.60 -19.26
C SER A 39 -6.97 -27.13 -19.69
N ALA A 40 -7.39 -26.86 -20.92
CA ALA A 40 -7.49 -25.47 -21.40
C ALA A 40 -8.56 -24.66 -20.68
N ILE A 41 -9.71 -25.26 -20.35
CA ILE A 41 -10.75 -24.61 -19.53
C ILE A 41 -10.23 -24.30 -18.12
N VAL A 42 -9.54 -25.24 -17.48
CA VAL A 42 -8.90 -25.02 -16.17
C VAL A 42 -7.88 -23.88 -16.26
N LEU A 43 -7.09 -23.83 -17.34
CA LEU A 43 -6.13 -22.75 -17.56
C LEU A 43 -6.82 -21.39 -17.76
N ILE A 44 -7.93 -21.32 -18.48
CA ILE A 44 -8.74 -20.10 -18.61
C ILE A 44 -9.26 -19.64 -17.25
N ILE A 45 -9.77 -20.56 -16.43
CA ILE A 45 -10.25 -20.26 -15.08
C ILE A 45 -9.10 -19.76 -14.19
N ALA A 46 -7.92 -20.41 -14.26
CA ALA A 46 -6.75 -20.00 -13.52
C ALA A 46 -6.29 -18.58 -13.90
N MET A 47 -6.18 -18.31 -15.20
CA MET A 47 -5.81 -17.00 -15.72
C MET A 47 -6.89 -15.93 -15.43
N GLY A 48 -8.17 -16.29 -15.48
CA GLY A 48 -9.28 -15.42 -15.10
C GLY A 48 -9.26 -15.08 -13.61
N SER A 49 -9.00 -16.08 -12.75
CA SER A 49 -8.82 -15.87 -11.31
C SER A 49 -7.63 -14.94 -11.01
N PHE A 50 -6.57 -14.99 -11.79
CA PHE A 50 -5.35 -14.21 -11.60
C PHE A 50 -5.59 -12.69 -11.66
N PHE A 51 -6.62 -12.21 -12.36
CA PHE A 51 -7.00 -10.78 -12.31
C PHE A 51 -7.38 -10.30 -10.90
N ALA A 52 -7.98 -11.17 -10.10
CA ALA A 52 -8.40 -10.84 -8.74
C ALA A 52 -7.34 -11.26 -7.69
N THR A 53 -6.64 -12.36 -7.93
CA THR A 53 -5.75 -13.01 -6.95
C THR A 53 -4.26 -12.75 -7.22
N GLY A 54 -3.93 -12.22 -8.39
CA GLY A 54 -2.55 -12.08 -8.87
C GLY A 54 -1.64 -11.30 -7.93
N ALA A 55 -2.14 -10.25 -7.26
CA ALA A 55 -1.34 -9.46 -6.33
C ALA A 55 -0.90 -10.27 -5.09
N ALA A 56 -1.80 -11.11 -4.56
CA ALA A 56 -1.52 -11.94 -3.40
C ALA A 56 -0.59 -13.11 -3.77
N ASP A 57 -0.85 -13.75 -4.91
CA ASP A 57 -0.08 -14.91 -5.36
C ASP A 57 1.31 -14.52 -5.90
N GLN A 58 1.46 -13.34 -6.53
CA GLN A 58 2.71 -12.89 -7.12
C GLN A 58 3.83 -12.75 -6.08
N SER A 59 3.53 -12.20 -4.90
CA SER A 59 4.52 -12.04 -3.83
C SER A 59 5.05 -13.40 -3.32
N ILE A 60 4.21 -14.44 -3.38
CA ILE A 60 4.59 -15.81 -3.02
C ILE A 60 5.43 -16.43 -4.13
N LEU A 61 5.04 -16.21 -5.39
CA LEU A 61 5.67 -16.82 -6.57
C LEU A 61 7.05 -16.24 -6.88
N GLU A 62 7.27 -14.94 -6.68
CA GLU A 62 8.58 -14.30 -6.88
C GLU A 62 9.65 -14.80 -5.91
N ASN A 63 9.25 -15.25 -4.72
CA ASN A 63 10.14 -15.78 -3.68
C ASN A 63 10.15 -17.32 -3.63
N LEU A 64 9.63 -18.01 -4.65
CA LEU A 64 9.49 -19.47 -4.68
C LEU A 64 10.81 -20.14 -5.09
N ARG A 65 11.31 -21.02 -4.22
CA ARG A 65 12.46 -21.88 -4.60
C ARG A 65 11.99 -23.06 -5.47
N PRO A 66 12.85 -23.61 -6.33
CA PRO A 66 12.51 -24.76 -7.15
C PRO A 66 11.98 -25.94 -6.29
N GLY A 67 10.77 -26.41 -6.59
CA GLY A 67 10.11 -27.49 -5.86
C GLY A 67 9.18 -27.09 -4.71
N GLU A 68 9.20 -25.85 -4.25
CA GLU A 68 8.34 -25.38 -3.14
C GLU A 68 6.86 -25.18 -3.54
N TRP A 69 6.54 -25.19 -4.83
CA TRP A 69 5.16 -25.06 -5.31
C TRP A 69 4.26 -26.28 -4.93
N LEU A 70 4.87 -27.38 -4.51
CA LEU A 70 4.19 -28.56 -3.94
C LEU A 70 4.01 -28.46 -2.41
N ASN A 71 4.56 -27.42 -1.76
CA ASN A 71 4.52 -27.33 -0.31
C ASN A 71 3.16 -26.87 0.18
N THR A 72 2.46 -27.71 0.93
CA THR A 72 1.13 -27.46 1.50
C THR A 72 1.09 -26.33 2.52
N GLY A 73 2.24 -25.82 3.00
CA GLY A 73 2.33 -24.70 3.91
C GLY A 73 2.15 -23.31 3.26
N LYS A 74 2.19 -23.22 1.92
CA LYS A 74 1.94 -21.96 1.19
C LYS A 74 0.51 -21.99 0.60
N GLN A 75 -0.31 -21.07 1.07
CA GLN A 75 -1.69 -20.94 0.57
C GLN A 75 -1.71 -19.97 -0.61
N PHE A 76 -2.06 -20.51 -1.78
CA PHE A 76 -2.33 -19.74 -2.99
C PHE A 76 -3.82 -19.37 -3.04
N THR A 77 -4.11 -18.15 -3.46
CA THR A 77 -5.49 -17.63 -3.55
C THR A 77 -6.13 -17.88 -4.91
N ASN A 78 -5.35 -18.34 -5.92
CA ASN A 78 -5.87 -18.70 -7.23
C ASN A 78 -6.85 -19.89 -7.15
N TYR A 79 -7.98 -19.79 -7.85
CA TYR A 79 -9.03 -20.84 -7.85
C TYR A 79 -8.53 -22.21 -8.30
N CYS A 80 -7.45 -22.27 -9.07
CA CYS A 80 -6.81 -23.51 -9.51
C CYS A 80 -5.56 -23.87 -8.69
N GLY A 81 -5.43 -23.31 -7.48
CA GLY A 81 -4.34 -23.61 -6.54
C GLY A 81 -2.96 -23.17 -7.03
N SER A 82 -1.91 -23.84 -6.53
CA SER A 82 -0.51 -23.49 -6.81
C SER A 82 -0.12 -23.61 -8.29
N ILE A 83 -0.61 -24.65 -8.96
CA ILE A 83 -0.34 -24.86 -10.39
C ILE A 83 -1.01 -23.77 -11.22
N GLY A 84 -2.27 -23.43 -10.91
CA GLY A 84 -2.99 -22.35 -11.57
C GLY A 84 -2.32 -20.99 -11.36
N ALA A 85 -1.90 -20.67 -10.14
CA ALA A 85 -1.16 -19.45 -9.81
C ALA A 85 0.17 -19.39 -10.59
N LEU A 86 0.94 -20.47 -10.59
CA LEU A 86 2.24 -20.55 -11.27
C LEU A 86 2.10 -20.36 -12.79
N LEU A 87 1.19 -21.11 -13.44
CA LEU A 87 0.97 -21.00 -14.87
C LEU A 87 0.46 -19.61 -15.28
N SER A 88 -0.49 -19.07 -14.53
CA SER A 88 -1.03 -17.73 -14.80
C SER A 88 0.05 -16.65 -14.63
N TYR A 89 0.88 -16.72 -13.59
CA TYR A 89 1.99 -15.81 -13.38
C TYR A 89 2.98 -15.82 -14.54
N TYR A 90 3.43 -17.03 -14.95
CA TYR A 90 4.37 -17.15 -16.07
C TYR A 90 3.77 -16.69 -17.41
N LEU A 91 2.51 -16.99 -17.69
CA LEU A 91 1.89 -16.62 -18.95
C LEU A 91 1.50 -15.15 -19.01
N MET A 92 0.97 -14.60 -17.90
CA MET A 92 0.42 -13.25 -17.87
C MET A 92 1.44 -12.21 -17.41
N THR A 93 2.19 -12.45 -16.31
CA THR A 93 3.14 -11.45 -15.80
C THR A 93 4.47 -11.54 -16.53
N VAL A 94 5.08 -12.72 -16.58
CA VAL A 94 6.44 -12.89 -17.10
C VAL A 94 6.48 -12.81 -18.63
N ASN A 95 5.45 -13.35 -19.33
CA ASN A 95 5.44 -13.41 -20.79
C ASN A 95 4.49 -12.37 -21.41
N PHE A 96 3.33 -12.79 -21.88
CA PHE A 96 2.55 -12.04 -22.90
C PHE A 96 1.41 -11.17 -22.35
N GLY A 97 1.11 -11.22 -21.06
CA GLY A 97 -0.02 -10.47 -20.48
C GLY A 97 -1.38 -11.05 -20.86
N ILE A 98 -2.35 -10.17 -21.09
CA ILE A 98 -3.72 -10.55 -21.50
C ILE A 98 -3.73 -11.38 -22.80
N PRO A 99 -2.93 -11.09 -23.83
CA PRO A 99 -2.85 -11.91 -25.04
C PRO A 99 -2.51 -13.39 -24.82
N ALA A 100 -1.96 -13.77 -23.66
CA ALA A 100 -1.70 -15.16 -23.31
C ALA A 100 -2.96 -16.04 -23.32
N PHE A 101 -4.17 -15.46 -23.23
CA PHE A 101 -5.43 -16.20 -23.39
C PHE A 101 -5.61 -16.87 -24.76
N LEU A 102 -4.84 -16.46 -25.77
CA LEU A 102 -4.82 -17.17 -27.06
C LEU A 102 -4.21 -18.57 -26.97
N ILE A 103 -3.38 -18.85 -25.97
CA ILE A 103 -2.77 -20.16 -25.76
C ILE A 103 -3.82 -21.24 -25.41
N PRO A 104 -4.65 -21.08 -24.37
CA PRO A 104 -5.71 -22.06 -24.09
C PRO A 104 -6.74 -22.16 -25.22
N VAL A 105 -7.05 -21.05 -25.92
CA VAL A 105 -7.91 -21.11 -27.12
C VAL A 105 -7.30 -22.00 -28.19
N PHE A 106 -6.01 -21.89 -28.45
CA PHE A 106 -5.33 -22.80 -29.39
C PHE A 106 -5.36 -24.28 -28.94
N ILE A 107 -5.17 -24.54 -27.63
CA ILE A 107 -5.25 -25.88 -27.04
C ILE A 107 -6.65 -26.48 -27.26
N ILE A 108 -7.72 -25.68 -27.08
CA ILE A 108 -9.10 -26.08 -27.37
C ILE A 108 -9.25 -26.47 -28.84
N MET A 109 -8.69 -25.65 -29.76
CA MET A 109 -8.75 -25.99 -31.21
C MET A 109 -8.04 -27.28 -31.54
N VAL A 110 -6.90 -27.55 -30.89
CA VAL A 110 -6.20 -28.85 -31.04
C VAL A 110 -7.08 -29.97 -30.51
N GLY A 111 -7.69 -29.82 -29.35
CA GLY A 111 -8.62 -30.77 -28.75
C GLY A 111 -9.83 -31.06 -29.64
N LEU A 112 -10.47 -30.03 -30.19
CA LEU A 112 -11.61 -30.19 -31.12
C LEU A 112 -11.24 -30.89 -32.41
N LYS A 113 -10.01 -30.67 -32.91
CA LYS A 113 -9.52 -31.41 -34.07
C LYS A 113 -9.29 -32.90 -33.78
N LEU A 114 -8.76 -33.21 -32.59
CA LEU A 114 -8.57 -34.60 -32.15
C LEU A 114 -9.91 -35.34 -31.93
N LEU A 115 -10.94 -34.63 -31.51
CA LEU A 115 -12.32 -35.10 -31.42
C LEU A 115 -13.01 -35.26 -32.79
N HIS A 116 -12.32 -34.92 -33.90
CA HIS A 116 -12.89 -34.90 -35.27
C HIS A 116 -14.12 -33.99 -35.42
N ALA A 117 -14.35 -33.09 -34.45
CA ALA A 117 -15.47 -32.15 -34.45
C ALA A 117 -15.28 -31.04 -35.51
N TYR A 118 -14.02 -30.57 -35.70
CA TYR A 118 -13.71 -29.52 -36.68
C TYR A 118 -12.41 -29.83 -37.46
N ASN A 119 -12.45 -29.64 -38.76
CA ASN A 119 -11.28 -29.87 -39.63
C ASN A 119 -10.56 -28.56 -39.93
N VAL A 120 -9.66 -28.15 -39.03
CA VAL A 120 -8.89 -26.89 -39.11
C VAL A 120 -7.43 -27.18 -39.44
N ASN A 121 -6.81 -26.27 -40.19
CA ASN A 121 -5.38 -26.30 -40.43
C ASN A 121 -4.61 -25.71 -39.24
N LEU A 122 -4.17 -26.57 -38.31
CA LEU A 122 -3.51 -26.17 -37.05
C LEU A 122 -2.25 -25.34 -37.30
N TRP A 123 -1.49 -25.57 -38.38
CA TRP A 123 -0.30 -24.76 -38.67
C TRP A 123 -0.66 -23.30 -39.01
N LYS A 124 -1.70 -23.08 -39.81
CA LYS A 124 -2.17 -21.74 -40.14
C LYS A 124 -2.64 -21.01 -38.91
N TRP A 125 -3.39 -21.67 -38.03
CA TRP A 125 -3.90 -21.08 -36.80
C TRP A 125 -2.81 -20.85 -35.75
N PHE A 126 -1.83 -21.77 -35.63
CA PHE A 126 -0.69 -21.63 -34.72
C PHE A 126 0.10 -20.36 -35.03
N PHE A 127 0.57 -20.24 -36.29
CA PHE A 127 1.35 -19.05 -36.69
C PHE A 127 0.52 -17.76 -36.65
N GLY A 128 -0.76 -17.80 -37.04
CA GLY A 128 -1.65 -16.66 -36.95
C GLY A 128 -1.87 -16.19 -35.54
N MET A 129 -2.19 -17.07 -34.60
CA MET A 129 -2.38 -16.74 -33.20
C MET A 129 -1.08 -16.28 -32.52
N MET A 130 0.07 -16.87 -32.88
CA MET A 130 1.36 -16.45 -32.37
C MET A 130 1.68 -15.01 -32.76
N VAL A 131 1.50 -14.65 -34.04
CA VAL A 131 1.71 -13.27 -34.53
C VAL A 131 0.76 -12.30 -33.84
N VAL A 132 -0.53 -12.65 -33.73
CA VAL A 132 -1.52 -11.81 -33.04
C VAL A 132 -1.16 -11.65 -31.55
N MET A 133 -0.74 -12.71 -30.88
CA MET A 133 -0.38 -12.69 -29.46
C MET A 133 0.82 -11.75 -29.20
N VAL A 134 1.88 -11.84 -29.99
CA VAL A 134 3.07 -10.99 -29.88
C VAL A 134 2.70 -9.55 -30.21
N TRP A 135 1.98 -9.31 -31.29
CA TRP A 135 1.58 -7.98 -31.71
C TRP A 135 0.67 -7.29 -30.68
N THR A 136 -0.35 -8.02 -30.16
CA THR A 136 -1.24 -7.47 -29.13
C THR A 136 -0.53 -7.26 -27.79
N SER A 137 0.45 -8.12 -27.42
CA SER A 137 1.29 -7.95 -26.24
C SER A 137 2.04 -6.60 -26.29
N VAL A 138 2.70 -6.29 -27.40
CA VAL A 138 3.43 -5.02 -27.61
C VAL A 138 2.46 -3.83 -27.62
N THR A 139 1.32 -3.97 -28.32
CA THR A 139 0.31 -2.91 -28.41
C THR A 139 -0.31 -2.58 -27.06
N LEU A 140 -0.66 -3.60 -26.25
CA LEU A 140 -1.21 -3.38 -24.91
C LEU A 140 -0.16 -2.79 -23.95
N ALA A 141 1.09 -3.23 -24.07
CA ALA A 141 2.19 -2.63 -23.29
C ALA A 141 2.38 -1.14 -23.63
N LYS A 142 2.30 -0.78 -24.90
CA LYS A 142 2.49 0.60 -25.36
C LYS A 142 1.35 1.54 -24.98
N PHE A 143 0.10 1.13 -25.23
CA PHE A 143 -1.06 2.03 -25.17
C PHE A 143 -1.89 1.85 -23.90
N LEU A 144 -2.02 0.61 -23.37
CA LEU A 144 -2.91 0.32 -22.26
C LEU A 144 -2.20 0.44 -20.91
N THR A 145 -0.91 0.12 -20.83
CA THR A 145 -0.14 0.24 -19.59
C THR A 145 -0.14 1.66 -19.00
N PRO A 146 0.04 2.74 -19.79
CA PRO A 146 0.00 4.09 -19.26
C PRO A 146 -1.39 4.49 -18.73
N ILE A 147 -2.45 3.88 -19.24
CA ILE A 147 -3.85 4.21 -18.91
C ILE A 147 -4.34 3.39 -17.70
N MET A 148 -3.95 2.13 -17.61
CA MET A 148 -4.41 1.18 -16.59
C MET A 148 -3.40 0.96 -15.45
N GLY A 149 -2.74 1.99 -14.98
CA GLY A 149 -1.67 1.94 -13.97
C GLY A 149 -2.01 1.31 -12.60
N SER A 150 -3.18 0.67 -12.43
CA SER A 150 -3.61 0.00 -11.19
C SER A 150 -3.76 -1.52 -11.30
N MET A 151 -3.41 -2.12 -12.43
CA MET A 151 -3.42 -3.58 -12.54
C MET A 151 -2.21 -4.21 -11.84
N THR A 152 -2.41 -5.38 -11.26
CA THR A 152 -1.38 -6.16 -10.54
C THR A 152 -0.28 -6.69 -11.46
N PHE A 153 -0.50 -6.70 -12.76
CA PHE A 153 0.47 -7.07 -13.80
C PHE A 153 0.28 -6.17 -15.02
N ASN A 154 1.33 -6.11 -15.86
CA ASN A 154 1.27 -5.34 -17.09
C ASN A 154 0.34 -5.99 -18.11
N PRO A 155 -0.65 -5.29 -18.70
CA PRO A 155 -1.56 -5.85 -19.70
C PRO A 155 -0.87 -6.52 -20.89
N GLY A 156 0.29 -6.04 -21.31
CA GLY A 156 1.14 -6.65 -22.34
C GLY A 156 2.13 -7.70 -21.83
N GLY A 157 2.21 -7.91 -20.50
CA GLY A 157 3.25 -8.73 -19.88
C GLY A 157 4.65 -8.12 -19.98
N ASN A 158 5.63 -8.74 -19.33
CA ASN A 158 7.01 -8.25 -19.37
C ASN A 158 7.63 -8.35 -20.78
N HIS A 159 7.21 -9.33 -21.61
CA HIS A 159 7.63 -9.42 -23.00
C HIS A 159 7.21 -8.18 -23.80
N GLY A 160 5.94 -7.74 -23.65
CA GLY A 160 5.47 -6.54 -24.34
C GLY A 160 6.23 -5.29 -23.92
N VAL A 161 6.47 -5.11 -22.61
CA VAL A 161 7.23 -3.97 -22.07
C VAL A 161 8.66 -3.97 -22.60
N PHE A 162 9.33 -5.10 -22.55
CA PHE A 162 10.70 -5.24 -23.03
C PHE A 162 10.83 -4.88 -24.53
N ILE A 163 9.90 -5.36 -25.37
CA ILE A 163 9.91 -5.04 -26.81
C ILE A 163 9.62 -3.56 -27.03
N VAL A 164 8.69 -2.96 -26.29
CA VAL A 164 8.40 -1.52 -26.35
C VAL A 164 9.65 -0.71 -26.01
N GLU A 165 10.31 -0.99 -24.89
CA GLU A 165 11.54 -0.30 -24.48
C GLU A 165 12.64 -0.43 -25.53
N GLN A 166 12.88 -1.61 -26.08
CA GLN A 166 13.89 -1.83 -27.10
C GLN A 166 13.59 -1.09 -28.42
N LEU A 167 12.36 -1.19 -28.89
CA LEU A 167 11.97 -0.53 -30.15
C LEU A 167 11.83 0.98 -30.00
N GLU A 168 11.38 1.49 -28.84
CA GLU A 168 11.35 2.93 -28.60
C GLU A 168 12.74 3.55 -28.51
N ASN A 169 13.71 2.83 -27.96
CA ASN A 169 15.10 3.26 -27.96
C ASN A 169 15.70 3.29 -29.37
N LEU A 170 15.21 2.43 -30.29
CA LEU A 170 15.72 2.33 -31.65
C LEU A 170 15.08 3.35 -32.61
N VAL A 171 13.73 3.47 -32.57
CA VAL A 171 12.96 4.24 -33.57
C VAL A 171 12.14 5.39 -32.97
N GLY A 172 12.18 5.55 -31.64
CA GLY A 172 11.39 6.52 -30.89
C GLY A 172 9.90 6.12 -30.71
N PRO A 173 9.18 6.77 -29.78
CA PRO A 173 7.76 6.47 -29.54
C PRO A 173 6.84 6.64 -30.75
N PRO A 174 6.99 7.67 -31.62
CA PRO A 174 6.20 7.79 -32.89
C PRO A 174 6.52 6.70 -33.89
N GLY A 175 7.82 6.30 -34.00
CA GLY A 175 8.26 5.25 -34.93
C GLY A 175 7.67 3.89 -34.56
N LEU A 176 7.67 3.50 -33.28
CA LEU A 176 7.01 2.27 -32.83
C LEU A 176 5.51 2.29 -33.13
N THR A 177 4.83 3.42 -32.93
CA THR A 177 3.41 3.55 -33.24
C THR A 177 3.13 3.35 -34.73
N ALA A 178 3.98 3.92 -35.62
CA ALA A 178 3.87 3.72 -37.04
C ALA A 178 4.11 2.25 -37.46
N ILE A 179 5.10 1.58 -36.85
CA ILE A 179 5.38 0.16 -37.11
C ILE A 179 4.19 -0.72 -36.70
N LEU A 180 3.59 -0.47 -35.53
CA LEU A 180 2.42 -1.22 -35.07
C LEU A 180 1.22 -1.00 -35.97
N LEU A 181 0.98 0.21 -36.46
CA LEU A 181 -0.08 0.52 -37.42
C LEU A 181 0.15 -0.18 -38.76
N LEU A 182 1.36 -0.08 -39.31
CA LEU A 182 1.73 -0.70 -40.59
C LEU A 182 1.57 -2.25 -40.52
N THR A 183 2.06 -2.87 -39.45
CA THR A 183 1.93 -4.32 -39.26
C THR A 183 0.48 -4.76 -39.10
N ALA A 184 -0.36 -3.97 -38.38
CA ALA A 184 -1.80 -4.20 -38.29
C ALA A 184 -2.50 -4.13 -39.64
N LEU A 185 -2.23 -3.09 -40.42
CA LEU A 185 -2.78 -2.92 -41.78
C LEU A 185 -2.35 -4.07 -42.70
N THR A 186 -1.08 -4.45 -42.65
CA THR A 186 -0.56 -5.57 -43.46
C THR A 186 -1.23 -6.89 -43.09
N PHE A 187 -1.44 -7.13 -41.80
CA PHE A 187 -2.10 -8.34 -41.30
C PHE A 187 -3.59 -8.36 -41.68
N LEU A 188 -4.29 -7.23 -41.55
CA LEU A 188 -5.68 -7.09 -41.95
C LEU A 188 -5.87 -7.28 -43.45
N THR A 189 -4.97 -6.74 -44.29
CA THR A 189 -5.00 -6.95 -45.76
C THR A 189 -4.75 -8.40 -46.15
N TYR A 190 -3.95 -9.14 -45.35
CA TYR A 190 -3.75 -10.57 -45.56
C TYR A 190 -5.00 -11.39 -45.17
N LEU A 191 -5.79 -10.96 -44.21
CA LEU A 191 -7.00 -11.65 -43.72
C LEU A 191 -8.20 -11.42 -44.62
N THR A 192 -8.40 -10.18 -45.12
CA THR A 192 -9.61 -9.80 -45.86
C THR A 192 -9.27 -8.86 -47.01
N SER A 193 -9.76 -9.16 -48.21
CA SER A 193 -9.64 -8.29 -49.40
C SER A 193 -10.41 -6.98 -49.24
N GLU A 194 -11.42 -6.89 -48.40
CA GLU A 194 -12.21 -5.69 -48.10
C GLU A 194 -11.39 -4.60 -47.40
N THR A 195 -10.32 -4.93 -46.72
CA THR A 195 -9.42 -4.00 -46.04
C THR A 195 -8.73 -3.06 -47.05
N ILE A 196 -8.47 -3.56 -48.27
CA ILE A 196 -7.85 -2.77 -49.35
C ILE A 196 -8.83 -1.67 -49.81
N GLU A 197 -10.12 -1.96 -49.87
CA GLU A 197 -11.16 -0.98 -50.22
C GLU A 197 -11.33 0.08 -49.13
N LEU A 198 -11.27 -0.33 -47.85
CA LEU A 198 -11.34 0.58 -46.72
C LEU A 198 -10.15 1.53 -46.67
N ILE A 199 -8.94 1.03 -46.96
CA ILE A 199 -7.72 1.87 -47.10
C ILE A 199 -7.84 2.83 -48.27
N ARG A 200 -8.35 2.41 -49.42
CA ARG A 200 -8.59 3.30 -50.55
C ARG A 200 -9.62 4.39 -50.20
N LYS A 201 -10.68 4.07 -49.47
CA LYS A 201 -11.68 5.03 -48.98
C LYS A 201 -11.08 6.02 -47.98
N ALA A 202 -10.18 5.58 -47.10
CA ALA A 202 -9.51 6.45 -46.12
C ALA A 202 -8.46 7.37 -46.76
N LEU A 203 -7.75 6.92 -47.79
CA LEU A 203 -6.75 7.70 -48.51
C LEU A 203 -7.38 8.73 -49.47
N ASN A 204 -8.68 8.61 -49.84
CA ASN A 204 -9.38 9.54 -50.69
C ASN A 204 -10.69 10.05 -50.08
N PRO A 205 -10.64 10.78 -48.93
CA PRO A 205 -11.83 11.18 -48.18
C PRO A 205 -12.72 12.18 -48.98
N VAL A 206 -12.13 12.97 -49.89
CA VAL A 206 -12.87 13.95 -50.71
C VAL A 206 -13.78 13.25 -51.72
N ALA A 207 -13.32 12.19 -52.38
CA ALA A 207 -14.12 11.43 -53.34
C ALA A 207 -15.27 10.65 -52.63
N TYR A 208 -15.07 10.24 -51.37
CA TYR A 208 -16.11 9.56 -50.60
C TYR A 208 -17.19 10.48 -50.04
N LEU A 209 -16.81 11.69 -49.60
CA LEU A 209 -17.76 12.71 -49.14
C LEU A 209 -18.61 13.27 -50.28
N THR A 210 -18.01 13.50 -51.48
CA THR A 210 -18.74 14.01 -52.66
C THR A 210 -19.70 12.99 -53.26
N SER A 211 -19.44 11.67 -53.13
CA SER A 211 -20.34 10.63 -53.63
C SER A 211 -21.60 10.42 -52.74
N LYS A 212 -21.60 10.89 -51.49
CA LYS A 212 -22.75 10.79 -50.56
C LYS A 212 -23.63 12.05 -50.50
N ILE A 213 -23.17 13.18 -51.04
CA ILE A 213 -23.96 14.42 -51.05
C ILE A 213 -24.72 14.47 -52.36
N LYS A 214 -25.91 13.89 -52.43
CA LYS A 214 -26.91 14.19 -53.46
C LYS A 214 -27.54 15.54 -53.11
N PHE A 215 -27.07 16.60 -53.79
CA PHE A 215 -27.75 17.87 -53.76
C PHE A 215 -29.06 17.72 -54.60
N ASN A 216 -30.21 17.62 -53.92
CA ASN A 216 -31.49 17.90 -54.56
C ASN A 216 -31.61 19.41 -54.63
N VAL A 217 -31.30 19.95 -55.80
CA VAL A 217 -31.66 21.33 -56.13
C VAL A 217 -33.12 21.29 -56.54
N THR A 218 -34.03 21.63 -55.64
CA THR A 218 -35.41 22.00 -55.98
C THR A 218 -35.43 23.41 -56.57
N ASN A 219 -35.46 23.50 -57.85
CA ASN A 219 -35.85 24.75 -58.52
C ASN A 219 -37.33 25.01 -58.28
N MET A 220 -37.62 26.08 -57.54
CA MET A 220 -38.93 26.67 -57.44
C MET A 220 -39.10 27.64 -58.61
N GLY A 221 -40.02 27.39 -59.51
CA GLY A 221 -40.44 28.37 -60.54
C GLY A 221 -41.01 27.76 -61.82
N ASP A 222 -42.28 27.88 -61.90
CA ASP A 222 -43.12 27.99 -63.07
C ASP A 222 -43.69 26.79 -63.83
N ASN A 223 -45.01 26.87 -63.89
CA ASN A 223 -46.07 26.19 -64.59
C ASN A 223 -45.84 25.89 -66.07
N ASN A 224 -46.39 24.81 -66.45
CA ASN A 224 -47.19 24.50 -67.62
C ASN A 224 -46.76 23.30 -68.51
N ALA A 225 -47.71 22.40 -68.52
CA ALA A 225 -48.22 21.68 -69.63
C ALA A 225 -47.40 20.72 -70.52
N ASP A 226 -47.95 19.52 -70.56
CA ASP A 226 -48.11 18.62 -71.65
C ASP A 226 -47.01 17.68 -72.15
N ASP A 227 -47.43 16.48 -72.15
CA ASP A 227 -47.34 15.39 -73.09
C ASP A 227 -46.11 14.48 -73.28
N ASN A 228 -46.45 13.21 -73.05
CA ASN A 228 -46.04 12.02 -73.84
C ASN A 228 -44.64 11.38 -73.66
N HIS A 229 -44.68 10.24 -73.04
CA HIS A 229 -44.16 8.90 -73.36
C HIS A 229 -43.14 8.73 -74.51
N PRO A 230 -42.45 7.59 -74.65
CA PRO A 230 -41.89 6.64 -73.72
C PRO A 230 -40.49 6.05 -74.14
N LEU A 231 -40.09 4.96 -73.48
CA LEU A 231 -39.12 3.89 -73.93
C LEU A 231 -37.69 4.15 -73.57
N THR A 232 -36.97 3.24 -73.04
CA THR A 232 -36.80 1.80 -72.88
C THR A 232 -35.65 1.52 -72.01
N SER A 233 -35.82 0.62 -71.07
CA SER A 233 -35.12 -0.66 -70.84
C SER A 233 -33.57 -0.64 -70.83
N VAL A 234 -32.94 -1.26 -69.92
CA VAL A 234 -32.51 -2.68 -69.78
C VAL A 234 -31.85 -2.89 -68.47
N ASP A 235 -32.42 -3.71 -67.63
CA ASP A 235 -31.93 -4.95 -67.00
C ASP A 235 -30.48 -4.99 -66.56
N THR A 236 -30.20 -5.46 -65.39
CA THR A 236 -30.23 -6.83 -64.83
C THR A 236 -29.97 -6.79 -63.35
N GLU A 237 -30.81 -7.35 -62.54
CA GLU A 237 -30.69 -8.61 -61.73
C GLU A 237 -29.50 -8.68 -60.84
N GLU A 238 -29.59 -9.09 -59.62
CA GLU A 238 -30.31 -10.16 -58.92
C GLU A 238 -30.27 -9.87 -57.41
N ASN A 239 -31.41 -9.91 -56.70
CA ASN A 239 -31.89 -10.99 -55.85
C ASN A 239 -30.90 -11.46 -54.75
N LEU A 240 -31.24 -11.62 -53.53
CA LEU A 240 -32.35 -12.27 -52.86
C LEU A 240 -32.18 -12.14 -51.34
N TYR A 241 -33.14 -12.06 -50.64
CA TYR A 241 -33.95 -12.50 -49.48
C TYR A 241 -33.99 -11.41 -48.44
N GLY A 242 -35.05 -10.93 -48.00
CA GLY A 242 -36.52 -11.24 -48.02
C GLY A 242 -36.94 -12.02 -46.81
N GLY A 243 -37.82 -11.41 -46.03
CA GLY A 243 -38.62 -12.16 -45.09
C GLY A 243 -38.73 -11.53 -43.69
N THR A 244 -39.63 -10.58 -43.60
CA THR A 244 -40.39 -10.28 -42.34
C THR A 244 -41.30 -11.42 -42.05
N GLU A 245 -41.47 -11.78 -40.76
CA GLU A 245 -42.77 -12.12 -40.20
C GLU A 245 -42.73 -12.01 -38.68
N GLU A 246 -43.62 -11.18 -38.17
CA GLU A 246 -44.10 -11.17 -36.81
C GLU A 246 -44.94 -12.41 -36.60
N GLU A 247 -44.78 -13.10 -35.49
CA GLU A 247 -45.89 -13.83 -34.85
C GLU A 247 -45.72 -13.85 -33.35
N ASN A 248 -46.74 -13.35 -32.72
CA ASN A 248 -47.06 -13.51 -31.30
C ASN A 248 -47.23 -14.99 -30.95
N ASP A 249 -46.71 -15.41 -29.81
CA ASP A 249 -47.40 -16.44 -29.06
C ASP A 249 -47.24 -16.24 -27.54
N GLU A 250 -48.37 -16.47 -26.96
CA GLU A 250 -48.84 -16.19 -25.60
C GLU A 250 -48.11 -16.97 -24.51
N ALA A 251 -48.12 -16.26 -23.37
CA ALA A 251 -47.83 -16.77 -22.05
C ALA A 251 -48.50 -18.14 -21.72
N THR A 252 -47.75 -19.01 -21.10
CA THR A 252 -48.32 -20.06 -20.24
C THR A 252 -47.85 -19.81 -18.81
N VAL A 253 -48.74 -19.24 -18.02
CA VAL A 253 -48.72 -19.20 -16.57
C VAL A 253 -49.00 -20.60 -16.10
N VAL A 254 -48.10 -21.17 -15.30
CA VAL A 254 -48.43 -22.35 -14.46
C VAL A 254 -48.49 -21.87 -13.00
N ASP A 255 -49.75 -21.72 -12.57
CA ASP A 255 -50.19 -21.54 -11.19
C ASP A 255 -50.13 -22.91 -10.52
N LEU A 256 -49.44 -23.02 -9.38
CA LEU A 256 -49.52 -24.10 -8.45
C LEU A 256 -49.83 -23.54 -7.06
N SER A 257 -51.11 -23.16 -6.88
CA SER A 257 -51.74 -23.20 -5.57
C SER A 257 -52.44 -24.54 -5.44
N ASN A 258 -52.25 -25.21 -4.37
CA ASN A 258 -53.19 -25.98 -3.55
C ASN A 258 -52.46 -26.64 -2.39
N ASP A 259 -52.78 -26.16 -1.23
CA ASP A 259 -53.76 -26.68 -0.26
C ASP A 259 -53.37 -27.98 0.40
N ASN A 260 -53.13 -27.96 1.63
CA ASN A 260 -53.98 -28.32 2.76
C ASN A 260 -53.22 -28.58 4.04
N ASP A 261 -53.66 -27.87 5.07
CA ASP A 261 -54.13 -28.33 6.39
C ASP A 261 -53.30 -29.44 7.10
N ASP A 262 -52.84 -29.16 8.24
CA ASP A 262 -53.49 -29.37 9.56
C ASP A 262 -52.51 -29.31 10.73
N ASN A 263 -52.95 -28.51 11.74
CA ASN A 263 -52.84 -28.72 13.17
C ASN A 263 -51.54 -29.22 13.82
N ASN A 264 -50.90 -28.44 14.66
CA ASN A 264 -51.14 -28.53 16.09
C ASN A 264 -50.16 -27.72 16.93
N ALA A 265 -50.79 -26.96 17.85
CA ALA A 265 -50.39 -26.69 19.23
C ALA A 265 -48.98 -26.13 19.51
N ALA A 266 -48.99 -24.90 19.96
CA ALA A 266 -48.03 -24.30 20.86
C ALA A 266 -47.80 -25.13 22.13
N PRO A 267 -46.65 -25.01 22.77
CA PRO A 267 -46.72 -24.33 24.05
C PRO A 267 -45.71 -23.18 24.19
N ALA A 268 -46.18 -22.20 24.93
CA ALA A 268 -45.47 -21.08 25.47
C ALA A 268 -44.23 -21.50 26.24
N VAL A 269 -43.17 -20.80 26.08
CA VAL A 269 -42.04 -20.75 27.03
C VAL A 269 -41.77 -19.29 27.38
N ASP A 270 -42.00 -19.07 28.58
CA ASP A 270 -41.67 -18.07 29.58
C ASP A 270 -40.52 -17.11 29.21
N SER A 271 -40.88 -15.85 29.40
CA SER A 271 -39.97 -14.73 29.57
C SER A 271 -39.18 -14.88 30.87
N LEU A 272 -37.87 -14.94 30.80
CA LEU A 272 -36.96 -14.71 31.90
C LEU A 272 -36.23 -13.36 31.70
N GLU A 273 -36.66 -12.36 32.43
CA GLU A 273 -35.91 -11.16 32.73
C GLU A 273 -34.71 -11.53 33.63
N PRO A 274 -33.54 -10.91 33.47
CA PRO A 274 -32.45 -11.04 34.43
C PRO A 274 -32.67 -10.04 35.59
N GLU A 275 -32.79 -10.57 36.77
CA GLU A 275 -32.81 -9.83 38.01
C GLU A 275 -31.54 -9.04 38.27
N ASN A 276 -31.74 -7.78 38.57
CA ASN A 276 -30.79 -6.85 39.18
C ASN A 276 -30.58 -7.27 40.66
N ASN A 277 -29.39 -7.78 40.99
CA ASN A 277 -28.94 -7.88 42.38
C ASN A 277 -27.96 -6.74 42.68
N SER A 278 -28.49 -5.65 43.19
CA SER A 278 -27.77 -4.62 43.90
C SER A 278 -27.66 -4.98 45.36
N ILE A 279 -26.46 -5.32 45.84
CA ILE A 279 -26.18 -5.47 47.28
C ILE A 279 -25.78 -4.07 47.79
N ALA A 280 -26.69 -3.46 48.52
CA ALA A 280 -26.42 -2.30 49.35
C ALA A 280 -25.82 -2.79 50.70
N VAL A 281 -24.66 -2.27 51.03
CA VAL A 281 -24.07 -2.45 52.39
C VAL A 281 -24.25 -1.10 53.07
N ASP A 282 -25.19 -1.09 54.02
CA ASP A 282 -25.38 -0.02 54.98
C ASP A 282 -24.25 -0.09 56.05
N ILE A 283 -23.56 1.00 56.28
CA ILE A 283 -22.70 1.20 57.44
C ILE A 283 -23.29 2.39 58.21
N GLU A 284 -23.93 2.09 59.32
CA GLU A 284 -24.34 3.09 60.30
C GLU A 284 -23.12 3.63 61.06
N PRO A 285 -23.16 4.92 61.47
CA PRO A 285 -22.14 5.52 62.31
C PRO A 285 -22.51 5.39 63.78
N THR A 286 -21.69 4.71 64.55
CA THR A 286 -21.79 4.70 66.01
C THR A 286 -21.03 5.89 66.57
N ALA A 287 -21.80 6.78 67.21
CA ALA A 287 -21.29 7.85 68.01
C ALA A 287 -21.05 7.34 69.45
N THR A 288 -19.93 7.68 70.06
CA THR A 288 -19.77 7.67 71.48
C THR A 288 -19.03 8.91 71.96
N ASN A 289 -19.72 9.58 72.85
CA ASN A 289 -19.33 10.75 73.62
C ASN A 289 -18.19 10.44 74.62
N GLY A 290 -17.46 11.49 75.02
CA GLY A 290 -16.82 11.50 76.32
C GLY A 290 -15.67 12.48 76.48
N GLU A 291 -15.98 13.65 76.81
CA GLU A 291 -15.48 14.48 77.96
C GLU A 291 -14.02 15.01 77.97
N ASP A 292 -14.05 16.30 78.08
CA ASP A 292 -13.06 17.29 78.56
C ASP A 292 -12.00 16.79 79.54
N LYS A 293 -10.74 17.28 79.36
CA LYS A 293 -10.00 17.99 80.43
C LYS A 293 -8.82 18.77 79.88
N LYS A 294 -8.82 20.02 80.24
CA LYS A 294 -7.71 20.97 80.19
C LYS A 294 -6.51 20.44 80.99
N ASN A 295 -5.28 20.62 80.47
CA ASN A 295 -4.25 21.33 81.25
C ASN A 295 -3.01 21.73 80.45
N SER A 296 -2.42 22.78 80.86
CA SER A 296 -1.31 23.61 80.48
C SER A 296 0.00 22.95 80.11
N PRO A 297 0.91 23.68 79.45
CA PRO A 297 2.10 23.15 78.78
C PRO A 297 3.23 22.93 79.77
N ASP A 298 3.83 21.74 79.74
CA ASP A 298 5.14 21.48 80.32
C ASP A 298 6.17 21.44 79.21
N ILE A 299 7.22 22.22 79.38
CA ILE A 299 8.35 22.30 78.48
C ILE A 299 9.35 21.21 78.91
N THR A 300 9.40 20.14 78.15
CA THR A 300 10.50 19.13 78.27
C THR A 300 11.50 19.43 77.19
N VAL A 301 12.71 19.81 77.55
CA VAL A 301 13.86 19.94 76.64
C VAL A 301 14.39 18.54 76.40
N GLU A 302 14.12 17.92 75.27
CA GLU A 302 14.80 16.71 74.80
C GLU A 302 16.03 17.12 74.04
N ALA A 303 17.16 16.53 74.43
CA ALA A 303 18.44 16.61 73.77
C ALA A 303 18.33 15.98 72.40
N ALA A 304 18.91 16.59 71.36
CA ALA A 304 19.00 16.08 70.03
C ALA A 304 19.56 14.66 70.03
N PRO A 305 18.88 13.68 69.35
CA PRO A 305 19.43 12.37 69.20
C PRO A 305 20.66 12.40 68.32
N ALA A 306 21.71 11.70 68.78
CA ALA A 306 22.91 11.48 68.03
C ALA A 306 22.52 10.90 66.65
N VAL A 307 23.19 11.40 65.63
CA VAL A 307 23.09 10.88 64.25
C VAL A 307 23.58 9.42 64.35
N GLU A 308 22.65 8.48 64.38
CA GLU A 308 22.96 7.08 64.07
C GLU A 308 23.36 7.08 62.58
N GLN A 309 24.61 6.74 62.33
CA GLN A 309 25.06 6.30 61.03
C GLN A 309 24.20 5.13 60.61
N GLY A 310 23.27 5.40 59.66
CA GLY A 310 22.43 4.36 59.07
C GLY A 310 23.32 3.27 58.52
N LYS A 311 23.21 2.08 59.14
CA LYS A 311 23.60 0.84 58.49
C LYS A 311 22.81 0.80 57.19
N GLY A 312 23.45 1.00 56.05
CA GLY A 312 22.90 0.68 54.77
C GLY A 312 22.41 -0.77 54.87
N ASN A 313 21.12 -0.98 54.75
CA ASN A 313 20.59 -2.30 54.48
C ASN A 313 21.19 -2.74 53.13
N GLU A 314 22.30 -3.46 53.17
CA GLU A 314 22.74 -4.28 52.05
C GLU A 314 21.68 -5.38 51.90
N LEU A 315 20.74 -5.14 50.96
CA LEU A 315 19.80 -6.16 50.52
C LEU A 315 20.62 -7.39 50.10
N SER A 316 20.28 -8.54 50.63
CA SER A 316 20.93 -9.80 50.23
C SER A 316 20.72 -9.99 48.70
N ILE A 317 21.66 -10.61 48.01
CA ILE A 317 21.55 -10.92 46.58
C ILE A 317 20.22 -11.63 46.26
N GLU A 318 19.74 -12.46 47.19
CA GLU A 318 18.44 -13.14 47.06
C GLU A 318 17.25 -12.21 47.18
N GLU A 319 17.32 -11.12 47.96
CA GLU A 319 16.27 -10.10 48.04
C GLU A 319 16.28 -9.17 46.79
N ILE A 320 17.47 -8.86 46.26
CA ILE A 320 17.63 -8.11 45.01
C ILE A 320 17.03 -8.91 43.83
N LEU A 321 17.28 -10.21 43.78
CA LEU A 321 16.71 -11.09 42.74
C LEU A 321 15.20 -11.30 42.83
N LYS A 322 14.62 -11.10 44.00
CA LYS A 322 13.17 -11.17 44.23
C LYS A 322 12.43 -9.87 43.89
N THR A 323 13.12 -8.76 43.88
CA THR A 323 12.53 -7.43 43.55
C THR A 323 12.59 -7.21 42.07
N PRO A 324 11.46 -7.03 41.32
CA PRO A 324 11.52 -6.77 39.90
C PRO A 324 12.34 -5.53 39.58
N ILE A 325 13.11 -5.57 38.50
CA ILE A 325 13.84 -4.39 38.00
C ILE A 325 12.82 -3.31 37.66
N ASN A 326 13.02 -2.11 38.19
CA ASN A 326 12.20 -0.98 37.81
C ASN A 326 12.69 -0.40 36.45
N PRO A 327 11.97 -0.57 35.34
CA PRO A 327 12.42 -0.09 34.03
C PRO A 327 12.49 1.45 33.96
N LEU A 328 11.92 2.16 34.96
CA LEU A 328 11.91 3.62 35.02
C LEU A 328 13.19 4.20 35.65
N GLU A 329 14.05 3.37 36.21
CA GLU A 329 15.32 3.82 36.73
C GLU A 329 16.29 4.25 35.62
N PRO A 330 17.11 5.26 35.87
CA PRO A 330 17.27 6.07 37.10
C PRO A 330 16.27 7.22 37.26
N PHE A 331 15.31 7.39 36.28
CA PHE A 331 14.44 8.57 36.23
C PHE A 331 13.05 8.36 36.86
N THR A 332 12.97 7.64 37.97
CA THR A 332 11.72 7.32 38.69
C THR A 332 10.91 8.54 39.14
N LYS A 333 11.56 9.70 39.26
CA LYS A 333 10.93 10.98 39.63
C LYS A 333 10.26 11.70 38.48
N TYR A 334 10.45 11.23 37.24
CA TYR A 334 9.80 11.81 36.07
C TYR A 334 8.27 11.76 36.17
N LYS A 335 7.62 12.88 35.98
CA LYS A 335 6.16 13.02 35.98
C LYS A 335 5.67 13.22 34.54
N LYS A 336 4.75 12.36 34.10
CA LYS A 336 4.08 12.54 32.82
C LYS A 336 3.36 13.89 32.76
N PRO A 337 3.25 14.51 31.55
CA PRO A 337 2.57 15.78 31.40
C PRO A 337 1.13 15.75 31.93
N GLY A 338 0.73 16.78 32.65
CA GLY A 338 -0.63 16.92 33.15
C GLY A 338 -1.57 17.57 32.13
N LEU A 339 -2.88 17.39 32.32
CA LEU A 339 -3.89 17.93 31.40
C LEU A 339 -4.01 19.46 31.51
N GLU A 340 -3.49 20.09 32.58
CA GLU A 340 -3.42 21.54 32.79
C GLU A 340 -2.54 22.26 31.77
N LEU A 341 -1.64 21.56 31.12
CA LEU A 341 -0.77 22.10 30.06
C LEU A 341 -1.51 22.32 28.73
N LEU A 342 -2.68 21.70 28.58
CA LEU A 342 -3.51 21.78 27.40
C LEU A 342 -4.66 22.76 27.57
N LYS A 343 -5.03 23.40 26.47
CA LYS A 343 -6.11 24.39 26.44
C LYS A 343 -7.49 23.74 26.56
N LYS A 344 -8.30 24.26 27.47
CA LYS A 344 -9.70 23.87 27.57
C LYS A 344 -10.55 24.82 26.72
N TYR A 345 -11.36 24.22 25.85
CA TYR A 345 -12.34 24.96 25.07
C TYR A 345 -13.71 24.79 25.74
N GLU A 346 -14.37 25.87 26.09
CA GLU A 346 -15.60 25.89 26.93
C GLU A 346 -16.78 25.12 26.29
N GLU A 347 -16.78 24.93 24.97
CA GLU A 347 -17.88 24.30 24.23
C GLU A 347 -17.80 22.76 24.15
N ASN A 348 -16.81 22.13 24.78
CA ASN A 348 -16.44 20.74 24.43
C ASN A 348 -17.25 19.61 25.08
N ASN A 349 -18.17 19.89 25.98
CA ASN A 349 -18.83 18.81 26.74
C ASN A 349 -20.14 18.27 26.14
N ARG A 350 -20.75 18.98 25.21
CA ARG A 350 -21.95 18.50 24.47
C ARG A 350 -21.97 19.12 23.07
N PRO A 351 -22.34 18.36 22.02
CA PRO A 351 -22.57 18.97 20.71
C PRO A 351 -23.67 20.04 20.84
N VAL A 352 -23.42 21.23 20.34
CA VAL A 352 -24.45 22.29 20.26
C VAL A 352 -25.48 21.80 19.23
N VAL A 353 -26.63 21.36 19.70
CA VAL A 353 -27.69 20.84 18.87
C VAL A 353 -28.56 22.02 18.42
N ASP A 354 -28.30 22.51 17.20
CA ASP A 354 -29.18 23.48 16.55
C ASP A 354 -30.36 22.73 15.91
N MET A 355 -31.48 22.64 16.67
CA MET A 355 -32.68 21.92 16.23
C MET A 355 -33.32 22.55 14.99
N GLU A 356 -33.14 23.84 14.76
CA GLU A 356 -33.67 24.54 13.57
C GLU A 356 -32.87 24.13 12.33
N GLU A 357 -31.54 24.11 12.43
CA GLU A 357 -30.66 23.65 11.35
C GLU A 357 -30.93 22.19 11.00
N ILE A 358 -31.01 21.32 12.02
CA ILE A 358 -31.26 19.89 11.81
C ILE A 358 -32.61 19.66 11.11
N THR A 359 -33.64 20.35 11.57
CA THR A 359 -34.99 20.22 10.99
C THR A 359 -35.04 20.78 9.57
N ALA A 360 -34.41 21.93 9.33
CA ALA A 360 -34.33 22.53 8.00
C ALA A 360 -33.58 21.60 7.02
N ASN A 361 -32.42 21.06 7.40
CA ASN A 361 -31.66 20.16 6.56
C ASN A 361 -32.41 18.83 6.31
N LYS A 362 -33.07 18.27 7.35
CA LYS A 362 -33.91 17.09 7.21
C LYS A 362 -35.00 17.33 6.15
N ASN A 363 -35.74 18.46 6.25
CA ASN A 363 -36.83 18.77 5.33
C ASN A 363 -36.30 18.92 3.89
N ARG A 364 -35.18 19.62 3.69
CA ARG A 364 -34.56 19.77 2.38
C ARG A 364 -34.12 18.43 1.78
N ILE A 365 -33.50 17.55 2.59
CA ILE A 365 -33.11 16.20 2.13
C ILE A 365 -34.35 15.41 1.68
N VAL A 366 -35.42 15.44 2.47
CA VAL A 366 -36.66 14.74 2.14
C VAL A 366 -37.27 15.31 0.85
N GLU A 367 -37.36 16.63 0.72
CA GLU A 367 -37.93 17.33 -0.44
C GLU A 367 -37.12 16.99 -1.72
N VAL A 368 -35.80 17.01 -1.68
CA VAL A 368 -34.95 16.66 -2.83
C VAL A 368 -35.17 15.20 -3.22
N LEU A 369 -35.13 14.28 -2.26
CA LEU A 369 -35.31 12.86 -2.55
C LEU A 369 -36.73 12.56 -3.09
N ASP A 370 -37.76 13.21 -2.57
CA ASP A 370 -39.11 13.04 -3.06
C ASP A 370 -39.29 13.61 -4.48
N SER A 371 -38.70 14.77 -4.79
CA SER A 371 -38.70 15.38 -6.13
C SER A 371 -38.10 14.47 -7.22
N PHE A 372 -37.12 13.65 -6.85
CA PHE A 372 -36.56 12.62 -7.72
C PHE A 372 -37.26 11.26 -7.62
N GLY A 373 -38.40 11.18 -6.94
CA GLY A 373 -39.20 9.96 -6.79
C GLY A 373 -38.52 8.89 -5.94
N VAL A 374 -37.76 9.32 -4.90
CA VAL A 374 -37.15 8.47 -3.88
C VAL A 374 -37.94 8.64 -2.58
N LYS A 375 -38.84 7.72 -2.29
CA LYS A 375 -39.61 7.75 -1.06
C LYS A 375 -38.80 7.25 0.13
N ILE A 376 -38.93 7.93 1.27
CA ILE A 376 -38.25 7.61 2.52
C ILE A 376 -39.29 7.12 3.54
N SER A 377 -38.99 6.03 4.23
CA SER A 377 -39.84 5.53 5.32
C SER A 377 -39.47 6.17 6.66
N ARG A 378 -38.21 6.39 6.93
CA ARG A 378 -37.70 6.97 8.18
C ARG A 378 -36.43 7.78 7.95
N ILE A 379 -36.25 8.87 8.70
CA ILE A 379 -34.99 9.62 8.78
C ILE A 379 -34.69 9.94 10.25
N SER A 380 -33.46 9.73 10.67
CA SER A 380 -32.91 10.09 11.98
C SER A 380 -31.63 10.89 11.81
N ALA A 381 -31.29 11.74 12.75
CA ALA A 381 -30.10 12.59 12.72
C ALA A 381 -29.23 12.31 13.94
N THR A 382 -27.91 12.10 13.72
CA THR A 382 -26.89 12.01 14.76
C THR A 382 -25.94 13.20 14.59
N VAL A 383 -25.89 14.08 15.60
CA VAL A 383 -25.07 15.28 15.56
C VAL A 383 -23.67 14.99 16.07
N GLY A 384 -22.69 15.15 15.20
CA GLY A 384 -21.27 15.05 15.54
C GLY A 384 -20.62 16.45 15.71
N PRO A 385 -19.33 16.48 16.04
CA PRO A 385 -18.61 17.74 16.28
C PRO A 385 -18.51 18.63 15.04
N THR A 386 -18.33 18.08 13.87
CA THR A 386 -18.12 18.82 12.61
C THR A 386 -19.16 18.53 11.56
N ILE A 387 -19.82 17.39 11.64
CA ILE A 387 -20.84 16.95 10.70
C ILE A 387 -22.03 16.36 11.43
N THR A 388 -23.19 16.38 10.78
CA THR A 388 -24.41 15.68 11.20
C THR A 388 -24.68 14.53 10.23
N LEU A 389 -24.83 13.31 10.75
CA LEU A 389 -25.22 12.13 9.99
C LEU A 389 -26.74 11.98 9.96
N TYR A 390 -27.34 12.08 8.77
CA TYR A 390 -28.73 11.75 8.53
C TYR A 390 -28.86 10.32 8.07
N GLU A 391 -29.39 9.43 8.91
CA GLU A 391 -29.65 8.04 8.56
C GLU A 391 -31.04 7.90 7.97
N ILE A 392 -31.12 7.39 6.74
CA ILE A 392 -32.34 7.27 5.97
C ILE A 392 -32.65 5.80 5.74
N THR A 393 -33.91 5.43 6.01
CA THR A 393 -34.45 4.14 5.57
C THR A 393 -35.27 4.38 4.31
N PRO A 394 -34.85 3.93 3.13
CA PRO A 394 -35.61 4.07 1.91
C PRO A 394 -36.89 3.21 1.99
N ALA A 395 -37.95 3.60 1.28
CA ALA A 395 -39.12 2.76 1.10
C ALA A 395 -38.79 1.54 0.23
N GLU A 396 -39.64 0.51 0.31
CA GLU A 396 -39.48 -0.73 -0.48
C GLU A 396 -39.44 -0.42 -1.99
N GLY A 397 -38.58 -1.13 -2.72
CA GLY A 397 -38.36 -0.98 -4.15
C GLY A 397 -37.43 0.16 -4.56
N VAL A 398 -36.90 0.97 -3.65
CA VAL A 398 -35.95 2.05 -3.97
C VAL A 398 -34.54 1.48 -4.14
N ARG A 399 -33.96 1.68 -5.33
CA ARG A 399 -32.59 1.26 -5.61
C ARG A 399 -31.57 2.21 -4.97
N ILE A 400 -30.61 1.66 -4.21
CA ILE A 400 -29.54 2.41 -3.51
C ILE A 400 -28.75 3.31 -4.46
N ASN A 401 -28.45 2.82 -5.68
CA ASN A 401 -27.70 3.60 -6.66
C ASN A 401 -28.41 4.89 -7.10
N LYS A 402 -29.76 4.93 -7.03
CA LYS A 402 -30.51 6.14 -7.32
C LYS A 402 -30.22 7.24 -6.28
N ILE A 403 -30.17 6.87 -5.00
CA ILE A 403 -29.87 7.80 -3.91
C ILE A 403 -28.41 8.26 -4.00
N ARG A 404 -27.48 7.33 -4.28
CA ARG A 404 -26.05 7.66 -4.43
C ARG A 404 -25.77 8.62 -5.61
N GLY A 405 -26.59 8.54 -6.67
CA GLY A 405 -26.49 9.44 -7.82
C GLY A 405 -27.02 10.86 -7.57
N LEU A 406 -27.72 11.10 -6.44
CA LEU A 406 -28.25 12.42 -6.07
C LEU A 406 -27.35 13.19 -5.09
N GLU A 407 -26.10 12.77 -4.93
CA GLU A 407 -25.13 13.38 -4.00
C GLU A 407 -24.95 14.87 -4.29
N ASP A 408 -24.71 15.24 -5.55
CA ASP A 408 -24.49 16.62 -5.97
C ASP A 408 -25.77 17.45 -5.86
N ASP A 409 -26.95 16.88 -6.17
CA ASP A 409 -28.25 17.55 -6.07
C ASP A 409 -28.60 17.87 -4.61
N ILE A 410 -28.34 16.93 -3.71
CA ILE A 410 -28.55 17.12 -2.26
C ILE A 410 -27.56 18.16 -1.73
N ALA A 411 -26.28 18.12 -2.12
CA ALA A 411 -25.28 19.09 -1.71
C ALA A 411 -25.67 20.52 -2.13
N LEU A 412 -26.13 20.69 -3.36
CA LEU A 412 -26.58 21.97 -3.91
C LEU A 412 -27.76 22.52 -3.12
N ASN A 413 -28.78 21.71 -2.87
CA ASN A 413 -29.98 22.14 -2.12
C ASN A 413 -29.70 22.47 -0.66
N LEU A 414 -28.73 21.79 -0.04
CA LEU A 414 -28.30 22.07 1.32
C LEU A 414 -27.34 23.29 1.39
N ALA A 415 -26.90 23.81 0.24
CA ALA A 415 -25.83 24.80 0.13
C ALA A 415 -24.57 24.39 0.91
N ALA A 416 -24.26 23.08 0.92
CA ALA A 416 -23.14 22.50 1.64
C ALA A 416 -21.91 22.41 0.74
N LEU A 417 -20.71 22.70 1.27
CA LEU A 417 -19.43 22.62 0.53
C LEU A 417 -19.06 21.20 0.07
N GLY A 418 -19.78 20.20 0.54
CA GLY A 418 -19.65 18.79 0.19
C GLY A 418 -20.47 17.96 1.17
N ILE A 419 -21.10 16.94 0.67
CA ILE A 419 -21.75 15.90 1.47
C ILE A 419 -21.08 14.57 1.13
N ARG A 420 -21.32 13.56 1.97
CA ARG A 420 -20.85 12.20 1.66
C ARG A 420 -21.98 11.22 1.91
N ILE A 421 -22.24 10.36 0.91
CA ILE A 421 -23.28 9.34 1.03
C ILE A 421 -22.65 7.97 1.31
N ILE A 422 -22.99 7.38 2.44
CA ILE A 422 -22.65 6.02 2.84
C ILE A 422 -23.84 5.11 2.54
N ALA A 423 -23.73 4.30 1.53
CA ALA A 423 -24.87 3.50 1.08
C ALA A 423 -24.45 2.08 0.69
N PRO A 424 -24.82 1.06 1.47
CA PRO A 424 -25.45 1.10 2.79
C PRO A 424 -24.48 1.43 3.93
N ILE A 425 -25.01 1.82 5.09
CA ILE A 425 -24.23 1.87 6.33
C ILE A 425 -23.90 0.41 6.74
N PRO A 426 -22.62 0.05 6.95
CA PRO A 426 -22.26 -1.29 7.35
C PRO A 426 -23.02 -1.76 8.60
N GLY A 427 -23.66 -2.92 8.51
CA GLY A 427 -24.39 -3.53 9.63
C GLY A 427 -25.77 -2.94 9.96
N ARG A 428 -26.25 -1.89 9.25
CA ARG A 428 -27.54 -1.23 9.60
C ARG A 428 -28.62 -1.25 8.51
N GLY A 429 -28.31 -1.63 7.29
CA GLY A 429 -29.31 -1.62 6.19
C GLY A 429 -29.92 -0.25 5.86
N THR A 430 -29.38 0.83 6.44
CA THR A 430 -29.77 2.23 6.22
C THR A 430 -28.75 2.94 5.35
N ILE A 431 -29.10 4.12 4.84
CA ILE A 431 -28.22 4.98 4.05
C ILE A 431 -27.90 6.20 4.90
N GLY A 432 -26.61 6.51 5.01
CA GLY A 432 -26.14 7.71 5.71
C GLY A 432 -25.83 8.84 4.75
N ILE A 433 -26.31 10.04 5.07
CA ILE A 433 -25.93 11.29 4.43
C ILE A 433 -25.23 12.14 5.48
N GLU A 434 -23.94 12.35 5.29
CA GLU A 434 -23.10 13.18 6.17
C GLU A 434 -23.11 14.62 5.66
N VAL A 435 -23.62 15.53 6.46
CA VAL A 435 -23.76 16.97 6.13
C VAL A 435 -22.89 17.78 7.07
N PRO A 436 -22.04 18.69 6.58
CA PRO A 436 -21.24 19.59 7.42
C PRO A 436 -22.12 20.51 8.27
N ASN A 437 -21.76 20.66 9.55
CA ASN A 437 -22.42 21.60 10.45
C ASN A 437 -22.05 23.05 10.07
N LYS A 438 -22.97 23.98 10.15
CA LYS A 438 -22.69 25.42 9.93
C LYS A 438 -21.67 25.98 10.94
N LYS A 439 -21.73 25.50 12.18
CA LYS A 439 -20.82 25.87 13.27
C LYS A 439 -20.09 24.61 13.75
N PRO A 440 -19.00 24.19 13.10
CA PRO A 440 -18.23 23.03 13.54
C PRO A 440 -17.56 23.32 14.89
N GLN A 441 -17.57 22.34 15.77
CA GLN A 441 -16.91 22.41 17.08
C GLN A 441 -15.47 21.93 16.98
N ILE A 442 -14.59 22.55 17.74
CA ILE A 442 -13.18 22.14 17.88
C ILE A 442 -13.13 20.95 18.85
N VAL A 443 -12.60 19.84 18.41
CA VAL A 443 -12.26 18.71 19.28
C VAL A 443 -10.88 18.97 19.88
N SER A 444 -10.82 19.36 21.16
CA SER A 444 -9.54 19.65 21.83
C SER A 444 -8.79 18.38 22.18
N MET A 445 -7.46 18.43 22.17
CA MET A 445 -6.61 17.34 22.63
C MET A 445 -6.84 17.03 24.10
N GLU A 446 -7.09 18.06 24.94
CA GLU A 446 -7.47 17.89 26.35
C GLU A 446 -8.69 17.00 26.51
N SER A 447 -9.78 17.27 25.77
CA SER A 447 -11.03 16.48 25.89
C SER A 447 -10.87 15.01 25.49
N VAL A 448 -9.92 14.73 24.62
CA VAL A 448 -9.64 13.38 24.14
C VAL A 448 -8.77 12.61 25.13
N LEU A 449 -7.68 13.22 25.63
CA LEU A 449 -6.79 12.63 26.63
C LEU A 449 -7.45 12.52 28.02
N ASN A 450 -8.39 13.41 28.35
CA ASN A 450 -9.14 13.39 29.60
C ASN A 450 -10.19 12.27 29.66
N SER A 451 -10.49 11.63 28.54
CA SER A 451 -11.49 10.57 28.45
C SER A 451 -11.13 9.35 29.34
N LYS A 452 -12.14 8.74 29.94
CA LYS A 452 -11.99 7.49 30.70
C LYS A 452 -11.34 6.40 29.84
N LYS A 453 -11.72 6.32 28.55
CA LYS A 453 -11.19 5.35 27.59
C LYS A 453 -9.68 5.45 27.41
N PHE A 454 -9.12 6.66 27.36
CA PHE A 454 -7.67 6.86 27.26
C PHE A 454 -6.95 6.61 28.59
N LYS A 455 -7.46 7.14 29.68
CA LYS A 455 -6.85 7.01 31.01
C LYS A 455 -6.72 5.56 31.47
N GLU A 456 -7.77 4.75 31.29
CA GLU A 456 -7.84 3.35 31.69
C GLU A 456 -7.32 2.37 30.61
N SER A 457 -6.82 2.89 29.49
CA SER A 457 -6.34 2.06 28.38
C SER A 457 -5.13 1.22 28.80
N LYS A 458 -5.21 -0.08 28.49
CA LYS A 458 -4.13 -1.07 28.66
C LYS A 458 -3.35 -1.31 27.35
N MET A 459 -3.52 -0.45 26.35
CA MET A 459 -2.79 -0.54 25.09
C MET A 459 -1.31 -0.21 25.31
N GLU A 460 -0.43 -0.87 24.55
CA GLU A 460 1.00 -0.61 24.64
C GLU A 460 1.37 0.79 24.14
N LEU A 461 0.90 1.14 22.96
CA LEU A 461 1.14 2.46 22.36
C LEU A 461 -0.19 3.12 21.98
N PRO A 462 -0.96 3.61 22.98
CA PRO A 462 -2.27 4.18 22.73
C PRO A 462 -2.16 5.54 22.04
N VAL A 463 -2.77 5.64 20.88
CA VAL A 463 -2.92 6.89 20.13
C VAL A 463 -4.38 7.30 20.14
N ALA A 464 -4.70 8.38 20.86
CA ALA A 464 -6.02 8.97 20.90
C ALA A 464 -6.06 10.17 19.94
N ILE A 465 -6.61 9.96 18.75
CA ILE A 465 -6.44 10.89 17.63
C ILE A 465 -7.62 11.84 17.43
N GLY A 466 -8.77 11.62 18.07
CA GLY A 466 -9.93 12.49 17.89
C GLY A 466 -11.25 11.89 18.35
N LYS A 467 -12.35 12.37 17.78
CA LYS A 467 -13.71 11.89 18.06
C LYS A 467 -14.43 11.44 16.79
N THR A 468 -15.23 10.40 16.90
CA THR A 468 -16.12 9.92 15.86
C THR A 468 -17.33 10.84 15.65
N ILE A 469 -18.17 10.52 14.66
CA ILE A 469 -19.44 11.22 14.41
C ILE A 469 -20.39 11.12 15.63
N SER A 470 -20.35 9.99 16.38
CA SER A 470 -21.12 9.81 17.62
C SER A 470 -20.50 10.52 18.83
N ASN A 471 -19.50 11.36 18.62
CA ASN A 471 -18.75 12.06 19.67
C ASN A 471 -17.95 11.16 20.63
N ASP A 472 -17.77 9.89 20.29
CA ASP A 472 -16.93 8.95 21.03
C ASP A 472 -15.47 9.18 20.74
N VAL A 473 -14.62 9.07 21.77
CA VAL A 473 -13.17 9.17 21.58
C VAL A 473 -12.68 7.98 20.74
N PHE A 474 -12.04 8.31 19.62
CA PHE A 474 -11.40 7.35 18.76
C PHE A 474 -9.93 7.21 19.11
N MET A 475 -9.53 5.98 19.40
CA MET A 475 -8.15 5.63 19.72
C MET A 475 -7.80 4.25 19.18
N PHE A 476 -6.53 4.04 18.88
CA PHE A 476 -5.98 2.77 18.44
C PHE A 476 -4.62 2.51 19.09
N ASP A 477 -4.18 1.26 19.05
CA ASP A 477 -2.88 0.83 19.53
C ASP A 477 -1.89 0.78 18.36
N LEU A 478 -0.90 1.68 18.38
CA LEU A 478 0.12 1.72 17.32
C LEU A 478 0.99 0.45 17.31
N HIS A 479 1.10 -0.25 18.45
CA HIS A 479 1.78 -1.54 18.50
C HIS A 479 1.01 -2.64 17.75
N LYS A 480 -0.33 -2.65 17.82
CA LYS A 480 -1.17 -3.59 17.07
C LYS A 480 -1.30 -3.23 15.60
N LEU A 481 -1.26 -1.93 15.31
CA LEU A 481 -1.25 -1.36 13.97
C LEU A 481 0.13 -0.74 13.69
N PRO A 482 1.15 -1.57 13.44
CA PRO A 482 2.56 -1.21 13.64
C PRO A 482 3.06 -0.08 12.75
N HIS A 483 2.45 0.09 11.58
CA HIS A 483 2.87 1.08 10.60
C HIS A 483 1.65 1.83 10.06
N LEU A 484 1.78 3.14 10.01
CA LEU A 484 0.70 4.06 9.69
C LEU A 484 1.10 4.97 8.52
N LEU A 485 0.26 5.01 7.50
CA LEU A 485 0.37 5.97 6.41
C LEU A 485 -0.60 7.12 6.66
N VAL A 486 -0.09 8.35 6.65
CA VAL A 486 -0.89 9.57 6.84
C VAL A 486 -0.77 10.43 5.59
N ALA A 487 -1.88 10.80 4.98
CA ALA A 487 -1.84 11.68 3.82
C ALA A 487 -2.96 12.72 3.83
N GLY A 488 -2.73 13.85 3.17
CA GLY A 488 -3.70 14.93 3.07
C GLY A 488 -3.13 16.15 2.40
N ALA A 489 -3.98 16.99 1.80
CA ALA A 489 -3.54 18.23 1.17
C ALA A 489 -3.04 19.24 2.23
N THR A 490 -2.24 20.19 1.80
CA THR A 490 -1.70 21.26 2.67
C THR A 490 -2.81 21.99 3.43
N GLY A 491 -2.62 22.20 4.72
CA GLY A 491 -3.60 22.91 5.58
C GLY A 491 -4.86 22.12 5.95
N GLN A 492 -4.94 20.82 5.61
CA GLN A 492 -6.11 19.99 5.91
C GLN A 492 -6.04 19.24 7.25
N GLY A 493 -4.94 19.37 8.00
CA GLY A 493 -4.82 18.82 9.35
C GLY A 493 -3.76 17.72 9.50
N LYS A 494 -2.94 17.42 8.48
CA LYS A 494 -1.86 16.40 8.53
C LYS A 494 -0.90 16.65 9.70
N SER A 495 -0.36 17.84 9.83
CA SER A 495 0.59 18.21 10.89
C SER A 495 -0.05 18.13 12.28
N VAL A 496 -1.30 18.62 12.40
CA VAL A 496 -2.07 18.49 13.65
C VAL A 496 -2.28 17.02 14.02
N GLY A 497 -2.56 16.16 13.04
CA GLY A 497 -2.68 14.71 13.25
C GLY A 497 -1.38 14.06 13.72
N LEU A 498 -0.23 14.44 13.16
CA LEU A 498 1.08 13.95 13.60
C LEU A 498 1.38 14.43 15.03
N ASN A 499 1.10 15.69 15.35
CA ASN A 499 1.25 16.23 16.68
C ASN A 499 0.31 15.53 17.70
N ALA A 500 -0.93 15.22 17.32
CA ALA A 500 -1.84 14.46 18.16
C ALA A 500 -1.33 13.05 18.46
N ILE A 501 -0.68 12.38 17.49
CA ILE A 501 -0.02 11.07 17.68
C ILE A 501 1.11 11.21 18.69
N ILE A 502 2.04 12.15 18.49
CA ILE A 502 3.21 12.36 19.37
C ILE A 502 2.72 12.69 20.79
N THR A 503 1.82 13.66 20.93
CA THR A 503 1.29 14.09 22.23
C THR A 503 0.61 12.93 22.96
N SER A 504 -0.22 12.11 22.28
CA SER A 504 -0.84 10.94 22.90
C SER A 504 0.18 9.99 23.53
N LEU A 505 1.29 9.75 22.82
CA LEU A 505 2.36 8.89 23.29
C LEU A 505 3.14 9.50 24.44
N LEU A 506 3.46 10.81 24.42
CA LEU A 506 4.13 11.54 25.48
C LEU A 506 3.32 11.54 26.79
N TYR A 507 1.98 11.62 26.71
CA TYR A 507 1.11 11.55 27.89
C TYR A 507 0.99 10.17 28.52
N LYS A 508 1.36 9.11 27.77
CA LYS A 508 1.18 7.73 28.25
C LYS A 508 2.48 7.02 28.63
N LYS A 509 3.58 7.30 27.93
CA LYS A 509 4.84 6.57 28.08
C LYS A 509 5.91 7.39 28.83
N HIS A 510 6.82 6.67 29.47
CA HIS A 510 8.00 7.22 30.13
C HIS A 510 9.17 7.33 29.12
N PRO A 511 10.15 8.26 29.30
CA PRO A 511 11.30 8.36 28.41
C PRO A 511 12.10 7.05 28.24
N ASN A 512 12.15 6.20 29.27
CA ASN A 512 12.79 4.87 29.18
C ASN A 512 11.95 3.82 28.44
N GLU A 513 10.66 4.06 28.25
CA GLU A 513 9.77 3.12 27.57
C GLU A 513 9.60 3.43 26.08
N LEU A 514 9.88 4.68 25.67
CA LEU A 514 9.59 5.16 24.33
C LEU A 514 10.68 6.11 23.82
N LYS A 515 11.08 5.93 22.56
CA LYS A 515 11.94 6.84 21.83
C LYS A 515 11.33 7.20 20.48
N PHE A 516 11.59 8.41 20.02
CA PHE A 516 11.20 8.88 18.69
C PHE A 516 12.41 9.04 17.77
N VAL A 517 12.19 8.79 16.49
CA VAL A 517 13.10 9.22 15.41
C VAL A 517 12.25 10.12 14.50
N LEU A 518 12.52 11.41 14.54
CA LEU A 518 11.75 12.41 13.78
C LEU A 518 12.52 12.84 12.54
N VAL A 519 11.86 12.76 11.39
CA VAL A 519 12.40 13.13 10.07
C VAL A 519 11.55 14.24 9.48
N ASP A 520 12.15 15.41 9.33
CA ASP A 520 11.52 16.61 8.79
C ASP A 520 12.38 17.29 7.72
N PRO A 521 12.25 16.86 6.44
CA PRO A 521 13.06 17.42 5.35
C PRO A 521 12.83 18.93 5.13
N LYS A 522 11.70 19.47 5.64
CA LYS A 522 11.31 20.88 5.45
C LYS A 522 11.72 21.79 6.60
N LYS A 523 12.17 21.25 7.72
CA LYS A 523 12.55 21.97 8.95
C LYS A 523 11.43 22.84 9.54
N VAL A 524 10.17 22.42 9.44
CA VAL A 524 9.01 23.24 9.82
C VAL A 524 8.19 22.60 10.93
N GLU A 525 7.87 21.30 10.79
CA GLU A 525 6.83 20.67 11.61
C GLU A 525 7.35 20.15 12.95
N PHE A 526 8.56 19.60 12.98
CA PHE A 526 9.08 18.91 14.16
C PHE A 526 10.15 19.69 14.94
N SER A 527 10.59 20.86 14.48
CA SER A 527 11.59 21.69 15.17
C SER A 527 11.21 22.03 16.61
N ILE A 528 9.92 22.12 16.91
CA ILE A 528 9.37 22.35 18.24
C ILE A 528 9.75 21.26 19.25
N TYR A 529 10.04 20.02 18.79
CA TYR A 529 10.40 18.90 19.66
C TYR A 529 11.90 18.82 19.99
N ASN A 530 12.73 19.75 19.52
CA ASN A 530 14.15 19.81 19.88
C ASN A 530 14.38 19.90 21.39
N GLN A 531 13.46 20.51 22.13
CA GLN A 531 13.56 20.66 23.58
C GLN A 531 13.53 19.35 24.36
N ILE A 532 12.90 18.30 23.82
CA ILE A 532 12.75 16.99 24.48
C ILE A 532 13.72 15.94 23.93
N THR A 533 14.75 16.34 23.23
CA THR A 533 15.70 15.49 22.55
C THR A 533 16.33 14.47 23.47
N SER A 534 16.92 14.92 24.59
CA SER A 534 17.58 14.03 25.56
C SER A 534 16.59 12.99 26.13
N HIS A 535 15.34 13.37 26.37
CA HIS A 535 14.37 12.50 27.00
C HIS A 535 13.81 11.43 26.05
N PHE A 536 13.35 11.86 24.87
CA PHE A 536 12.52 11.03 24.01
C PHE A 536 13.10 10.75 22.63
N MET A 537 14.27 11.27 22.23
CA MET A 537 14.79 11.01 20.89
C MET A 537 15.81 9.87 20.88
N ALA A 538 15.92 9.24 19.71
CA ALA A 538 16.99 8.34 19.33
C ALA A 538 17.69 8.90 18.09
N ALA A 539 19.02 9.00 18.11
CA ALA A 539 19.82 9.62 17.06
C ALA A 539 21.14 8.85 16.83
N LEU A 540 21.77 9.11 15.69
CA LEU A 540 23.13 8.60 15.42
C LEU A 540 24.15 9.40 16.27
N PRO A 541 25.26 8.77 16.70
CA PRO A 541 26.27 9.41 17.57
C PRO A 541 26.84 10.72 17.03
N GLU A 542 26.93 10.88 15.71
CA GLU A 542 27.50 12.07 15.06
C GLU A 542 26.53 13.26 14.94
N ASN A 543 25.30 13.14 15.44
CA ASN A 543 24.20 14.12 15.23
C ASN A 543 23.85 14.93 16.49
N ASP A 544 24.80 15.20 17.36
CA ASP A 544 24.57 15.92 18.62
C ASP A 544 23.94 17.31 18.45
N ASP A 545 24.17 17.99 17.31
CA ASP A 545 23.69 19.33 17.07
C ASP A 545 22.27 19.38 16.45
N GLU A 546 21.83 18.37 15.71
CA GLU A 546 20.51 18.31 15.07
C GLU A 546 19.86 16.93 15.19
N PRO A 547 19.18 16.62 16.30
CA PRO A 547 18.55 15.32 16.53
C PRO A 547 17.33 15.04 15.65
N ILE A 548 16.68 16.11 15.15
CA ILE A 548 15.64 16.02 14.13
C ILE A 548 16.31 15.95 12.78
N ILE A 549 16.06 14.87 12.04
CA ILE A 549 16.79 14.56 10.82
C ILE A 549 16.18 15.35 9.65
N THR A 550 16.99 16.22 9.05
CA THR A 550 16.57 17.11 7.96
C THR A 550 17.26 16.79 6.64
N ASP A 551 18.47 16.22 6.67
CA ASP A 551 19.26 15.85 5.50
C ASP A 551 18.92 14.44 5.01
N VAL A 552 18.79 14.26 3.68
CA VAL A 552 18.38 12.99 3.07
C VAL A 552 19.40 11.87 3.28
N ASN A 553 20.71 12.20 3.24
CA ASN A 553 21.76 11.19 3.46
C ASN A 553 21.75 10.72 4.92
N LYS A 554 21.54 11.67 5.86
CA LYS A 554 21.36 11.31 7.27
C LYS A 554 20.12 10.45 7.48
N VAL A 555 19.01 10.68 6.75
CA VAL A 555 17.82 9.81 6.77
C VAL A 555 18.17 8.39 6.32
N VAL A 556 18.88 8.23 5.21
CA VAL A 556 19.30 6.91 4.70
C VAL A 556 20.16 6.20 5.75
N ARG A 557 21.17 6.88 6.31
CA ARG A 557 22.04 6.32 7.37
C ARG A 557 21.22 5.90 8.60
N THR A 558 20.29 6.73 9.06
CA THR A 558 19.43 6.41 10.22
C THR A 558 18.52 5.22 9.95
N LEU A 559 17.91 5.13 8.76
CA LEU A 559 17.09 3.99 8.40
C LEU A 559 17.90 2.68 8.33
N ASN A 560 19.12 2.71 7.83
CA ASN A 560 20.03 1.56 7.81
C ASN A 560 20.46 1.19 9.23
N SER A 561 20.73 2.18 10.10
CA SER A 561 21.00 1.98 11.52
C SER A 561 19.82 1.31 12.24
N LEU A 562 18.58 1.75 11.96
CA LEU A 562 17.37 1.12 12.50
C LEU A 562 17.21 -0.33 12.02
N CYS A 563 17.60 -0.64 10.78
CA CYS A 563 17.64 -2.02 10.29
C CYS A 563 18.65 -2.86 11.07
N LYS A 564 19.84 -2.33 11.36
CA LYS A 564 20.85 -2.99 12.18
C LYS A 564 20.37 -3.21 13.61
N LEU A 565 19.77 -2.19 14.22
CA LEU A 565 19.14 -2.29 15.55
C LEU A 565 18.04 -3.35 15.57
N MET A 566 17.20 -3.40 14.54
CA MET A 566 16.16 -4.40 14.38
C MET A 566 16.75 -5.82 14.39
N ASP A 567 17.80 -6.06 13.62
CA ASP A 567 18.48 -7.36 13.55
C ASP A 567 19.10 -7.72 14.91
N HIS A 568 19.78 -6.78 15.56
CA HIS A 568 20.32 -6.98 16.91
C HIS A 568 19.21 -7.35 17.91
N ARG A 569 18.07 -6.65 17.90
CA ARG A 569 16.94 -6.96 18.76
C ARG A 569 16.37 -8.35 18.48
N TYR A 570 16.36 -8.81 17.22
CA TYR A 570 15.97 -10.18 16.89
C TYR A 570 16.92 -11.21 17.48
N ASP A 571 18.23 -10.96 17.47
CA ASP A 571 19.20 -11.85 18.09
C ASP A 571 19.00 -11.91 19.61
N MET A 572 18.68 -10.79 20.26
CA MET A 572 18.37 -10.73 21.69
C MET A 572 17.07 -11.49 22.02
N LEU A 573 16.00 -11.34 21.18
CA LEU A 573 14.77 -12.12 21.34
C LEU A 573 15.05 -13.63 21.23
N LYS A 574 15.90 -14.01 20.26
CA LYS A 574 16.30 -15.40 20.04
C LYS A 574 17.08 -15.96 21.24
N MET A 575 18.05 -15.21 21.79
CA MET A 575 18.79 -15.59 22.99
C MET A 575 17.86 -15.72 24.21
N ALA A 576 16.88 -14.83 24.36
CA ALA A 576 15.88 -14.87 25.41
C ALA A 576 14.78 -15.92 25.18
N GLN A 577 14.75 -16.60 24.01
CA GLN A 577 13.73 -17.58 23.63
C GLN A 577 12.28 -17.01 23.70
N VAL A 578 12.10 -15.82 23.15
CA VAL A 578 10.79 -15.15 23.08
C VAL A 578 10.53 -14.67 21.65
N LYS A 579 9.27 -14.34 21.36
CA LYS A 579 8.87 -13.92 20.01
C LYS A 579 8.60 -12.43 19.89
N LYS A 580 8.41 -11.73 21.00
CA LYS A 580 7.97 -10.33 21.03
C LYS A 580 8.69 -9.55 22.11
N ILE A 581 8.78 -8.24 21.88
CA ILE A 581 9.41 -7.30 22.81
C ILE A 581 8.73 -7.27 24.19
N GLU A 582 7.40 -7.42 24.25
CA GLU A 582 6.70 -7.42 25.54
C GLU A 582 7.13 -8.59 26.41
N GLU A 583 7.19 -9.81 25.84
CA GLU A 583 7.65 -11.01 26.51
C GLU A 583 9.11 -10.91 26.95
N TYR A 584 9.94 -10.23 26.12
CA TYR A 584 11.33 -9.98 26.41
C TYR A 584 11.48 -9.03 27.60
N ASN A 585 10.83 -7.86 27.55
CA ASN A 585 10.87 -6.86 28.61
C ASN A 585 10.29 -7.40 29.91
N GLU A 586 9.24 -8.22 29.88
CA GLU A 586 8.69 -8.90 31.05
C GLU A 586 9.74 -9.86 31.67
N LYS A 587 10.44 -10.65 30.84
CA LYS A 587 11.52 -11.52 31.33
C LYS A 587 12.68 -10.72 31.91
N PHE A 588 13.04 -9.60 31.28
CA PHE A 588 14.10 -8.72 31.76
C PHE A 588 13.75 -8.14 33.14
N VAL A 589 12.57 -7.54 33.29
CA VAL A 589 12.08 -6.96 34.56
C VAL A 589 12.05 -7.99 35.66
N ASN A 590 11.71 -9.24 35.37
CA ASN A 590 11.63 -10.34 36.34
C ASN A 590 12.99 -11.07 36.57
N HIS A 591 14.14 -10.49 36.23
CA HIS A 591 15.49 -11.08 36.37
C HIS A 591 15.67 -12.45 35.70
N LYS A 592 14.88 -12.76 34.65
CA LYS A 592 14.97 -14.05 33.95
C LYS A 592 15.99 -14.03 32.81
N LEU A 593 16.64 -12.88 32.55
CA LEU A 593 17.65 -12.70 31.53
C LEU A 593 18.98 -12.30 32.16
N ASP A 594 20.05 -12.83 31.60
CA ASP A 594 21.41 -12.63 32.09
C ASP A 594 22.00 -11.33 31.51
N MET A 595 22.12 -10.30 32.35
CA MET A 595 22.65 -8.98 31.93
C MET A 595 24.10 -9.06 31.44
N THR A 596 24.89 -10.06 31.88
CA THR A 596 26.27 -10.23 31.42
C THR A 596 26.38 -10.63 29.95
N LYS A 597 25.27 -11.12 29.39
CA LYS A 597 25.15 -11.44 27.94
C LYS A 597 24.63 -10.29 27.09
N GLY A 598 24.64 -9.07 27.64
CA GLY A 598 24.22 -7.87 26.92
C GLY A 598 22.71 -7.65 26.87
N HIS A 599 21.92 -8.39 27.70
CA HIS A 599 20.50 -8.12 27.79
C HIS A 599 20.23 -6.79 28.48
N GLU A 600 19.39 -5.95 27.86
CA GLU A 600 18.97 -4.64 28.33
C GLU A 600 17.46 -4.45 28.15
N TYR A 601 16.87 -3.49 28.84
CA TYR A 601 15.46 -3.12 28.59
C TYR A 601 15.33 -2.46 27.22
N MET A 602 14.40 -2.93 26.40
CA MET A 602 14.17 -2.43 25.06
C MET A 602 13.02 -1.40 25.03
N PRO A 603 13.29 -0.10 24.86
CA PRO A 603 12.23 0.87 24.62
C PRO A 603 11.56 0.65 23.25
N TYR A 604 10.29 1.01 23.13
CA TYR A 604 9.64 1.15 21.83
C TYR A 604 10.28 2.30 21.06
N ILE A 605 10.38 2.17 19.74
CA ILE A 605 10.85 3.22 18.85
C ILE A 605 9.75 3.56 17.85
N VAL A 606 9.41 4.83 17.78
CA VAL A 606 8.41 5.34 16.82
C VAL A 606 9.11 6.29 15.85
N VAL A 607 9.26 5.87 14.61
CA VAL A 607 9.82 6.66 13.52
C VAL A 607 8.69 7.46 12.88
N ILE A 608 8.81 8.78 12.79
CA ILE A 608 7.81 9.64 12.18
C ILE A 608 8.46 10.47 11.08
N ILE A 609 7.95 10.34 9.86
CA ILE A 609 8.42 11.06 8.67
C ILE A 609 7.31 12.02 8.23
N ASP A 610 7.56 13.33 8.26
CA ASP A 610 6.56 14.35 7.91
C ASP A 610 6.25 14.38 6.42
N GLU A 611 7.25 14.35 5.54
CA GLU A 611 7.04 14.39 4.10
C GLU A 611 7.85 13.30 3.37
N PHE A 612 7.27 12.13 3.30
CA PHE A 612 7.86 10.97 2.64
C PHE A 612 8.07 11.19 1.14
N GLY A 613 7.19 12.01 0.52
CA GLY A 613 7.28 12.30 -0.89
C GLY A 613 8.58 12.97 -1.32
N ASP A 614 9.09 13.91 -0.52
CA ASP A 614 10.32 14.63 -0.83
C ASP A 614 11.55 13.70 -0.71
N LEU A 615 11.53 12.79 0.24
CA LEU A 615 12.59 11.79 0.44
C LEU A 615 12.65 10.77 -0.71
N ILE A 616 11.51 10.21 -1.11
CA ILE A 616 11.44 9.24 -2.22
C ILE A 616 11.82 9.87 -3.55
N MET A 617 11.46 11.12 -3.78
CA MET A 617 11.83 11.83 -5.01
C MET A 617 13.33 12.12 -5.10
N THR A 618 14.02 12.21 -3.98
CA THR A 618 15.46 12.53 -3.91
C THR A 618 16.32 11.28 -3.91
N ALA A 619 16.07 10.34 -3.01
CA ALA A 619 16.91 9.15 -2.81
C ALA A 619 16.26 7.82 -3.25
N GLY A 620 14.99 7.85 -3.69
CA GLY A 620 14.33 6.71 -4.36
C GLY A 620 14.47 5.38 -3.61
N LYS A 621 15.15 4.42 -4.23
CA LYS A 621 15.30 3.06 -3.71
C LYS A 621 16.12 2.97 -2.41
N GLU A 622 17.05 3.89 -2.18
CA GLU A 622 17.90 3.89 -0.99
C GLU A 622 17.09 4.11 0.30
N ILE A 623 15.97 4.79 0.18
CA ILE A 623 15.02 5.00 1.28
C ILE A 623 13.89 3.95 1.26
N GLU A 624 13.40 3.56 0.07
CA GLU A 624 12.29 2.60 -0.04
C GLU A 624 12.66 1.22 0.53
N LEU A 625 13.89 0.74 0.27
CA LEU A 625 14.33 -0.59 0.71
C LEU A 625 14.39 -0.72 2.25
N PRO A 626 15.08 0.14 3.01
CA PRO A 626 15.11 0.03 4.48
C PRO A 626 13.72 0.28 5.09
N ILE A 627 12.90 1.18 4.55
CA ILE A 627 11.52 1.37 5.01
C ILE A 627 10.69 0.10 4.81
N ALA A 628 10.77 -0.52 3.64
CA ALA A 628 10.07 -1.77 3.37
C ALA A 628 10.52 -2.89 4.32
N ARG A 629 11.83 -3.00 4.59
CA ARG A 629 12.41 -3.99 5.52
C ARG A 629 11.90 -3.78 6.96
N ILE A 630 11.94 -2.54 7.45
CA ILE A 630 11.43 -2.19 8.78
C ILE A 630 9.93 -2.49 8.84
N ALA A 631 9.16 -2.06 7.84
CA ALA A 631 7.71 -2.25 7.83
C ALA A 631 7.29 -3.73 7.77
N GLN A 632 8.11 -4.62 7.22
CA GLN A 632 7.84 -6.06 7.18
C GLN A 632 8.21 -6.79 8.47
N LEU A 633 9.29 -6.38 9.12
CA LEU A 633 9.90 -7.17 10.18
C LEU A 633 9.88 -6.52 11.57
N ALA A 634 9.87 -5.19 11.68
CA ALA A 634 10.18 -4.50 12.93
C ALA A 634 9.10 -4.55 14.02
N ARG A 635 7.87 -4.99 13.70
CA ARG A 635 6.76 -5.08 14.66
C ARG A 635 7.12 -5.86 15.93
N ALA A 636 7.72 -7.05 15.77
CA ALA A 636 8.01 -7.94 16.89
C ALA A 636 9.09 -7.38 17.84
N VAL A 637 9.95 -6.51 17.34
CA VAL A 637 11.05 -5.88 18.07
C VAL A 637 10.74 -4.44 18.54
N GLY A 638 9.47 -4.02 18.42
CA GLY A 638 8.97 -2.75 18.97
C GLY A 638 9.42 -1.50 18.20
N ILE A 639 9.69 -1.59 16.91
CA ILE A 639 9.96 -0.45 16.05
C ILE A 639 8.74 -0.21 15.15
N HIS A 640 8.17 0.98 15.22
CA HIS A 640 6.95 1.37 14.53
C HIS A 640 7.20 2.58 13.65
N MET A 641 6.47 2.71 12.55
CA MET A 641 6.71 3.78 11.59
C MET A 641 5.41 4.49 11.22
N VAL A 642 5.45 5.81 11.24
CA VAL A 642 4.40 6.70 10.74
C VAL A 642 5.00 7.50 9.59
N ILE A 643 4.55 7.23 8.36
CA ILE A 643 4.97 7.99 7.19
C ILE A 643 3.85 8.94 6.76
N ALA A 644 4.19 10.19 6.54
CA ALA A 644 3.22 11.17 6.10
C ALA A 644 3.61 11.82 4.77
N THR A 645 2.62 12.26 3.99
CA THR A 645 2.86 12.98 2.75
C THR A 645 1.70 13.92 2.40
N GLN A 646 2.04 15.07 1.80
CA GLN A 646 1.08 16.00 1.21
C GLN A 646 0.84 15.70 -0.27
N ARG A 647 1.61 14.79 -0.87
CA ARG A 647 1.56 14.42 -2.30
C ARG A 647 1.22 12.94 -2.48
N PRO A 648 -0.05 12.54 -2.31
CA PRO A 648 -0.45 11.14 -2.37
C PRO A 648 -0.53 10.62 -3.80
N THR A 649 0.59 10.55 -4.49
CA THR A 649 0.69 9.99 -5.84
C THR A 649 1.11 8.54 -5.82
N THR A 650 0.79 7.78 -6.87
CA THR A 650 1.18 6.37 -7.01
C THR A 650 2.70 6.16 -7.11
N LYS A 651 3.46 7.21 -7.47
CA LYS A 651 4.92 7.19 -7.46
C LYS A 651 5.50 7.23 -6.06
N ILE A 652 4.79 7.85 -5.10
CA ILE A 652 5.19 8.00 -3.70
C ILE A 652 4.57 6.87 -2.86
N ILE A 653 3.26 6.67 -2.98
CA ILE A 653 2.53 5.60 -2.29
C ILE A 653 2.46 4.39 -3.22
N THR A 654 3.55 3.63 -3.27
CA THR A 654 3.67 2.43 -4.10
C THR A 654 2.84 1.27 -3.53
N GLY A 655 2.64 0.21 -4.35
CA GLY A 655 1.97 -1.01 -3.88
C GLY A 655 2.69 -1.64 -2.68
N ASN A 656 4.03 -1.62 -2.66
CA ASN A 656 4.84 -2.13 -1.56
C ASN A 656 4.60 -1.36 -0.25
N ILE A 657 4.54 -0.03 -0.32
CA ILE A 657 4.22 0.80 0.84
C ILE A 657 2.82 0.46 1.36
N LYS A 658 1.82 0.39 0.47
CA LYS A 658 0.44 0.08 0.88
C LYS A 658 0.28 -1.30 1.51
N ALA A 659 1.02 -2.30 1.04
CA ALA A 659 0.99 -3.67 1.57
C ALA A 659 1.53 -3.74 3.01
N ASN A 660 2.56 -2.93 3.31
CA ASN A 660 3.26 -2.96 4.58
C ASN A 660 2.73 -1.93 5.61
N PHE A 661 1.90 -0.97 5.17
CA PHE A 661 1.25 0.04 6.02
C PHE A 661 -0.26 -0.22 6.08
N PRO A 662 -0.71 -1.14 6.95
CA PRO A 662 -2.12 -1.52 7.03
C PRO A 662 -3.00 -0.42 7.63
N GLY A 663 -2.42 0.44 8.49
CA GLY A 663 -3.09 1.61 9.03
C GLY A 663 -2.97 2.78 8.07
N ARG A 664 -4.09 3.43 7.73
CA ARG A 664 -4.09 4.56 6.83
C ARG A 664 -5.00 5.66 7.33
N ILE A 665 -4.50 6.88 7.31
CA ILE A 665 -5.25 8.08 7.62
C ILE A 665 -5.24 8.97 6.38
N ALA A 666 -6.42 9.32 5.91
CA ALA A 666 -6.59 10.31 4.86
C ALA A 666 -7.32 11.53 5.41
N PHE A 667 -6.63 12.65 5.53
CA PHE A 667 -7.23 13.96 5.63
C PHE A 667 -7.80 14.37 4.27
N ARG A 668 -8.50 15.50 4.20
CA ARG A 668 -9.04 15.98 2.94
C ARG A 668 -7.98 16.06 1.85
N VAL A 669 -8.32 15.55 0.68
CA VAL A 669 -7.52 15.63 -0.55
C VAL A 669 -8.31 16.34 -1.63
N THR A 670 -7.64 16.75 -2.71
CA THR A 670 -8.27 17.53 -3.79
C THR A 670 -8.94 16.65 -4.84
N SER A 671 -8.52 15.41 -4.98
CA SER A 671 -9.02 14.53 -6.04
C SER A 671 -9.45 13.16 -5.53
N VAL A 672 -10.39 12.54 -6.24
CA VAL A 672 -10.80 11.14 -6.04
C VAL A 672 -9.64 10.18 -6.28
N VAL A 673 -8.69 10.54 -7.17
CA VAL A 673 -7.51 9.71 -7.46
C VAL A 673 -6.61 9.64 -6.24
N ASP A 674 -6.39 10.78 -5.56
CA ASP A 674 -5.59 10.84 -4.33
C ASP A 674 -6.23 10.01 -3.21
N SER A 675 -7.55 10.11 -3.04
CA SER A 675 -8.29 9.29 -2.08
C SER A 675 -8.10 7.79 -2.35
N ARG A 676 -8.21 7.37 -3.62
CA ARG A 676 -7.96 5.97 -4.00
C ARG A 676 -6.51 5.56 -3.82
N THR A 677 -5.56 6.45 -4.04
CA THR A 677 -4.14 6.16 -3.82
C THR A 677 -3.86 5.85 -2.36
N ILE A 678 -4.49 6.58 -1.42
CA ILE A 678 -4.30 6.39 0.02
C ILE A 678 -5.14 5.20 0.53
N LEU A 679 -6.46 5.25 0.30
CA LEU A 679 -7.45 4.39 0.96
C LEU A 679 -7.93 3.21 0.08
N ASP A 680 -7.49 3.10 -1.17
CA ASP A 680 -8.05 2.22 -2.21
C ASP A 680 -9.55 2.47 -2.47
N ARG A 681 -10.11 3.57 -1.93
CA ARG A 681 -11.53 3.96 -1.99
C ARG A 681 -11.66 5.47 -2.15
N LYS A 682 -12.80 5.91 -2.66
CA LYS A 682 -13.21 7.31 -2.68
C LYS A 682 -13.71 7.75 -1.30
N GLY A 683 -13.73 9.05 -1.03
CA GLY A 683 -14.35 9.65 0.15
C GLY A 683 -13.47 10.68 0.87
N ALA A 684 -12.15 10.65 0.74
CA ALA A 684 -11.29 11.65 1.36
C ALA A 684 -11.38 13.03 0.65
N GLU A 685 -11.78 13.07 -0.59
CA GLU A 685 -12.07 14.29 -1.34
C GLU A 685 -13.35 15.00 -0.87
N GLN A 686 -14.24 14.26 -0.20
CA GLN A 686 -15.54 14.75 0.30
C GLN A 686 -15.48 15.22 1.76
N LEU A 687 -14.30 15.15 2.38
CA LEU A 687 -14.12 15.60 3.76
C LEU A 687 -14.24 17.14 3.87
N VAL A 688 -14.63 17.62 5.04
CA VAL A 688 -14.77 19.05 5.31
C VAL A 688 -13.40 19.74 5.36
N GLY A 689 -12.35 19.03 5.78
CA GLY A 689 -11.03 19.58 6.05
C GLY A 689 -10.85 20.00 7.52
N LYS A 690 -9.79 20.75 7.82
CA LYS A 690 -9.49 21.22 9.18
C LYS A 690 -9.45 20.09 10.23
N GLY A 691 -8.80 18.98 9.87
CA GLY A 691 -8.67 17.81 10.75
C GLY A 691 -9.73 16.74 10.58
N ASP A 692 -10.71 16.92 9.71
CA ASP A 692 -11.65 15.87 9.33
C ASP A 692 -10.92 14.81 8.50
N MET A 693 -10.99 13.56 8.90
CA MET A 693 -10.21 12.46 8.31
C MET A 693 -10.98 11.15 8.23
N LEU A 694 -10.51 10.29 7.36
CA LEU A 694 -10.90 8.88 7.28
C LEU A 694 -9.76 8.00 7.80
N PHE A 695 -10.07 7.17 8.77
CA PHE A 695 -9.16 6.14 9.31
C PHE A 695 -9.53 4.78 8.75
N LEU A 696 -8.56 4.06 8.19
CA LEU A 696 -8.71 2.71 7.63
C LEU A 696 -7.71 1.75 8.29
N ALA A 697 -8.21 0.63 8.80
CA ALA A 697 -7.40 -0.46 9.33
C ALA A 697 -8.06 -1.81 9.02
N GLY A 698 -8.00 -2.23 7.75
CA GLY A 698 -8.47 -3.54 7.29
C GLY A 698 -9.98 -3.69 7.07
N GLY A 699 -10.81 -2.71 7.45
CA GLY A 699 -12.27 -2.75 7.30
C GLY A 699 -12.83 -1.60 6.45
N ASP A 700 -14.02 -1.12 6.80
CA ASP A 700 -14.55 0.10 6.25
C ASP A 700 -13.92 1.32 6.94
N PRO A 701 -13.70 2.43 6.19
CA PRO A 701 -13.10 3.62 6.77
C PRO A 701 -14.02 4.27 7.80
N ILE A 702 -13.45 4.61 8.95
CA ILE A 702 -14.14 5.32 10.02
C ILE A 702 -13.85 6.82 9.87
N ARG A 703 -14.89 7.65 9.87
CA ARG A 703 -14.72 9.10 9.86
C ARG A 703 -14.46 9.60 11.28
N VAL A 704 -13.41 10.38 11.44
CA VAL A 704 -12.94 10.91 12.72
C VAL A 704 -12.59 12.37 12.54
N GLN A 705 -13.06 13.22 13.48
CA GLN A 705 -12.53 14.57 13.61
C GLN A 705 -11.28 14.53 14.47
N CYS A 706 -10.14 14.89 13.89
CA CYS A 706 -8.86 14.94 14.59
C CYS A 706 -8.90 15.90 15.77
N ALA A 707 -8.27 15.51 16.87
CA ALA A 707 -8.05 16.37 18.00
C ALA A 707 -7.12 17.52 17.61
N PHE A 708 -7.53 18.71 17.93
CA PHE A 708 -6.74 19.92 17.71
C PHE A 708 -5.81 20.15 18.89
N ILE A 709 -4.56 20.36 18.59
CA ILE A 709 -3.53 20.83 19.51
C ILE A 709 -2.79 21.97 18.85
N ASP A 710 -2.63 23.07 19.58
CA ASP A 710 -1.97 24.29 19.10
C ASP A 710 -0.47 24.29 19.47
N THR A 711 0.33 25.08 18.76
CA THR A 711 1.78 25.20 18.99
C THR A 711 2.11 25.57 20.45
N PRO A 712 1.47 26.56 21.10
CA PRO A 712 1.74 26.86 22.50
C PRO A 712 1.44 25.72 23.47
N GLU A 713 0.47 24.85 23.15
CA GLU A 713 0.18 23.68 23.99
C GLU A 713 1.33 22.65 23.91
N ILE A 714 1.90 22.48 22.71
CA ILE A 714 3.04 21.58 22.49
C ILE A 714 4.28 22.14 23.20
N GLU A 715 4.51 23.47 23.14
CA GLU A 715 5.59 24.15 23.84
C GLU A 715 5.49 23.94 25.36
N ASN A 716 4.32 24.14 25.96
CA ASN A 716 4.09 23.89 27.38
C ASN A 716 4.39 22.43 27.78
N VAL A 717 4.00 21.45 26.93
CA VAL A 717 4.27 20.04 27.18
C VAL A 717 5.79 19.78 27.09
N ASN A 718 6.47 20.32 26.08
CA ASN A 718 7.90 20.18 25.90
C ASN A 718 8.71 20.83 27.02
N ASP A 719 8.32 22.03 27.46
CA ASP A 719 8.92 22.76 28.61
C ASP A 719 8.77 21.94 29.91
N HIS A 720 7.59 21.34 30.13
CA HIS A 720 7.36 20.46 31.28
C HIS A 720 8.28 19.24 31.26
N ILE A 721 8.51 18.64 30.09
CA ILE A 721 9.36 17.44 29.95
C ILE A 721 10.84 17.83 30.12
N SER A 722 11.30 18.83 29.39
CA SER A 722 12.70 19.28 29.40
C SER A 722 13.14 19.84 30.74
N GLY A 723 12.22 20.43 31.51
CA GLY A 723 12.49 20.95 32.87
C GLY A 723 12.68 19.87 33.94
N GLN A 724 12.56 18.57 33.61
CA GLN A 724 12.69 17.46 34.54
C GLN A 724 14.06 16.77 34.39
N SER A 725 14.46 16.07 35.44
CA SER A 725 15.67 15.21 35.39
C SER A 725 15.41 14.06 34.41
N GLY A 726 16.29 13.90 33.45
CA GLY A 726 16.21 12.91 32.40
C GLY A 726 17.59 12.51 31.87
N PRO A 727 17.66 11.73 30.80
CA PRO A 727 18.90 11.40 30.11
C PRO A 727 19.64 12.69 29.67
N VAL A 728 20.95 12.65 29.68
CA VAL A 728 21.81 13.78 29.27
C VAL A 728 21.85 13.94 27.76
N ALA A 729 21.76 12.82 27.03
CA ALA A 729 21.83 12.74 25.59
C ALA A 729 20.67 11.87 25.03
N PRO A 730 20.33 11.98 23.75
CA PRO A 730 19.39 11.09 23.08
C PRO A 730 19.89 9.63 23.14
N MET A 731 19.00 8.68 22.96
CA MET A 731 19.37 7.28 22.80
C MET A 731 20.24 7.10 21.55
N GLU A 732 21.43 6.54 21.70
CA GLU A 732 22.31 6.28 20.57
C GLU A 732 21.80 5.10 19.72
N LEU A 733 21.74 5.33 18.42
CA LEU A 733 21.50 4.28 17.43
C LEU A 733 22.83 3.68 16.99
N PRO A 734 22.88 2.36 16.68
CA PRO A 734 24.13 1.73 16.22
C PRO A 734 24.57 2.34 14.88
N GLU A 735 25.86 2.58 14.74
CA GLU A 735 26.38 3.03 13.44
C GLU A 735 25.94 2.07 12.33
N PRO A 736 25.42 2.56 11.20
CA PRO A 736 25.08 1.70 10.08
C PRO A 736 26.33 0.93 9.69
N ALA A 737 26.20 -0.37 9.37
CA ALA A 737 27.29 -1.05 8.71
C ALA A 737 27.62 -0.26 7.44
N ASP A 738 28.83 0.11 7.22
CA ASP A 738 29.33 0.62 5.94
C ASP A 738 29.12 -0.48 4.88
N GLU A 739 27.92 -0.62 4.37
CA GLU A 739 27.69 -1.21 3.07
C GLU A 739 28.21 -0.16 2.09
N GLY A 740 29.48 -0.35 1.79
CA GLY A 740 30.33 0.47 0.95
C GLY A 740 29.63 1.58 0.16
N GLY A 741 29.91 2.78 0.54
CA GLY A 741 29.47 4.05 0.03
C GLY A 741 28.83 4.02 -1.35
N SER A 742 27.55 4.37 -1.40
CA SER A 742 26.98 4.95 -2.61
C SER A 742 27.65 6.31 -2.80
N GLY A 743 28.51 6.35 -3.79
CA GLY A 743 29.23 7.41 -4.41
C GLY A 743 28.98 8.83 -3.95
N ASP A 744 30.00 9.38 -3.36
CA ASP A 744 30.33 10.77 -3.58
C ASP A 744 30.89 10.89 -5.01
N PHE A 745 30.06 11.32 -5.93
CA PHE A 745 30.49 11.84 -7.21
C PHE A 745 30.96 13.29 -6.99
N GLY A 746 32.21 13.45 -6.61
CA GLY A 746 32.83 14.75 -6.60
C GLY A 746 33.67 15.05 -5.37
N GLY A 747 34.80 14.39 -5.25
CA GLY A 747 35.84 14.74 -4.28
C GLY A 747 37.07 13.85 -4.50
N GLU A 748 38.19 14.40 -4.90
CA GLU A 748 39.50 13.79 -4.91
C GLU A 748 39.84 13.27 -3.50
N GLY A 749 39.53 12.00 -3.21
CA GLY A 749 39.83 11.30 -1.99
C GLY A 749 40.55 10.01 -2.32
N SER A 750 41.83 9.95 -2.05
CA SER A 750 42.68 8.76 -2.15
C SER A 750 42.05 7.58 -1.38
N ALA A 751 41.85 6.45 -2.06
CA ALA A 751 41.41 5.19 -1.42
C ALA A 751 42.41 4.83 -0.30
N ASP A 752 41.88 4.50 0.89
CA ASP A 752 42.68 4.23 2.07
C ASP A 752 43.50 2.93 1.88
N LEU A 753 44.80 3.08 1.69
CA LEU A 753 45.76 1.98 1.52
C LEU A 753 45.99 1.18 2.82
N LYS A 754 45.39 1.59 3.95
CA LYS A 754 45.52 0.89 5.22
C LYS A 754 44.67 -0.36 5.35
N SER A 755 43.65 -0.52 4.47
CA SER A 755 42.75 -1.69 4.46
C SER A 755 42.59 -2.20 3.04
N LEU A 756 43.53 -3.01 2.57
CA LEU A 756 43.52 -3.60 1.25
C LEU A 756 42.47 -4.74 1.16
N ASP A 757 41.77 -4.85 0.04
CA ASP A 757 40.88 -5.98 -0.21
C ASP A 757 41.65 -7.30 -0.24
N PRO A 758 41.15 -8.40 0.30
CA PRO A 758 41.83 -9.71 0.27
C PRO A 758 42.26 -10.17 -1.12
N PHE A 759 41.61 -9.71 -2.19
CA PHE A 759 41.99 -10.02 -3.57
C PHE A 759 42.92 -8.99 -4.23
N PHE A 760 43.41 -8.00 -3.47
CA PHE A 760 44.21 -6.89 -4.02
C PHE A 760 45.46 -7.39 -4.75
N GLU A 761 46.25 -8.23 -4.13
CA GLU A 761 47.52 -8.75 -4.71
C GLU A 761 47.24 -9.63 -5.94
N GLU A 762 46.25 -10.53 -5.84
CA GLU A 762 45.90 -11.40 -6.94
C GLU A 762 45.32 -10.61 -8.15
N ALA A 763 44.59 -9.53 -7.86
CA ALA A 763 44.08 -8.64 -8.88
C ALA A 763 45.19 -7.81 -9.54
N ALA A 764 46.14 -7.32 -8.75
CA ALA A 764 47.31 -6.64 -9.25
C ALA A 764 48.11 -7.52 -10.22
N HIS A 765 48.42 -8.74 -9.83
CA HIS A 765 49.07 -9.72 -10.72
C HIS A 765 48.26 -10.00 -11.98
N ALA A 766 46.94 -10.18 -11.83
CA ALA A 766 46.08 -10.47 -12.97
C ALA A 766 46.05 -9.32 -13.99
N ILE A 767 46.04 -8.06 -13.52
CA ILE A 767 46.05 -6.86 -14.38
C ILE A 767 47.39 -6.69 -15.06
N VAL A 768 48.51 -6.85 -14.34
CA VAL A 768 49.86 -6.71 -14.91
C VAL A 768 50.16 -7.80 -15.92
N ILE A 769 49.78 -9.08 -15.66
CA ILE A 769 49.94 -10.18 -16.62
C ILE A 769 49.06 -9.95 -17.87
N SER A 770 47.82 -9.49 -17.71
CA SER A 770 46.92 -9.30 -18.86
C SER A 770 47.08 -7.98 -19.58
N GLN A 771 47.79 -7.02 -18.97
CA GLN A 771 47.94 -5.62 -19.44
C GLN A 771 46.59 -4.97 -19.77
N GLN A 772 45.58 -5.33 -18.95
CA GLN A 772 44.20 -4.78 -19.10
C GLN A 772 43.61 -4.36 -17.76
N GLY A 773 43.54 -3.04 -17.53
CA GLY A 773 42.88 -2.45 -16.34
C GLY A 773 41.36 -2.41 -16.47
N SER A 774 40.68 -3.56 -16.53
CA SER A 774 39.26 -3.67 -16.77
C SER A 774 38.52 -4.17 -15.53
N THR A 775 37.62 -3.35 -14.98
CA THR A 775 36.72 -3.73 -13.86
C THR A 775 35.89 -4.98 -14.17
N SER A 776 35.43 -5.14 -15.40
CA SER A 776 34.65 -6.31 -15.83
C SER A 776 35.54 -7.58 -15.93
N MET A 777 36.84 -7.46 -16.16
CA MET A 777 37.77 -8.59 -16.14
C MET A 777 37.98 -9.07 -14.69
N ILE A 778 38.20 -8.15 -13.75
CA ILE A 778 38.32 -8.44 -12.31
C ILE A 778 37.03 -9.08 -11.80
N GLN A 779 35.86 -8.51 -12.12
CA GLN A 779 34.58 -9.07 -11.72
C GLN A 779 34.42 -10.56 -12.15
N ARG A 780 34.75 -10.87 -13.40
CA ARG A 780 34.58 -12.24 -13.93
C ARG A 780 35.63 -13.20 -13.37
N ARG A 781 36.86 -12.74 -13.20
CA ARG A 781 37.99 -13.59 -12.75
C ARG A 781 37.86 -14.01 -11.31
N PHE A 782 37.39 -13.05 -10.44
CA PHE A 782 37.27 -13.29 -9.00
C PHE A 782 35.83 -13.59 -8.57
N SER A 783 34.86 -13.61 -9.50
CA SER A 783 33.43 -13.85 -9.23
C SER A 783 32.87 -12.90 -8.16
N ILE A 784 33.27 -11.62 -8.18
CA ILE A 784 32.86 -10.59 -7.23
C ILE A 784 31.85 -9.62 -7.87
N GLY A 785 31.07 -8.93 -7.04
CA GLY A 785 30.10 -7.92 -7.52
C GLY A 785 30.77 -6.71 -8.15
N TYR A 786 30.07 -6.00 -9.04
CA TYR A 786 30.58 -4.84 -9.77
C TYR A 786 31.19 -3.75 -8.85
N ASN A 787 30.51 -3.45 -7.74
CA ASN A 787 30.94 -2.42 -6.78
C ASN A 787 32.25 -2.83 -6.06
N ARG A 788 32.40 -4.10 -5.71
CA ARG A 788 33.65 -4.58 -5.09
C ARG A 788 34.80 -4.59 -6.11
N ALA A 789 34.53 -4.96 -7.36
CA ALA A 789 35.51 -4.89 -8.43
C ALA A 789 35.93 -3.43 -8.74
N GLY A 790 34.97 -2.48 -8.64
CA GLY A 790 35.27 -1.05 -8.75
C GLY A 790 36.20 -0.55 -7.66
N ARG A 791 35.89 -0.80 -6.38
CA ARG A 791 36.78 -0.43 -5.23
C ARG A 791 38.16 -1.05 -5.35
N LEU A 792 38.24 -2.29 -5.77
CA LEU A 792 39.50 -2.96 -5.99
C LEU A 792 40.32 -2.26 -7.08
N MET A 793 39.70 -1.81 -8.15
CA MET A 793 40.33 -0.99 -9.19
C MET A 793 40.75 0.39 -8.69
N ASP A 794 40.02 1.00 -7.77
CA ASP A 794 40.40 2.29 -7.17
C ASP A 794 41.57 2.14 -6.19
N GLN A 795 41.64 1.06 -5.44
CA GLN A 795 42.81 0.72 -4.63
C GLN A 795 44.05 0.47 -5.48
N LEU A 796 43.91 -0.20 -6.63
CA LEU A 796 44.99 -0.43 -7.59
C LEU A 796 45.45 0.88 -8.26
N GLU A 797 44.58 1.83 -8.47
CA GLU A 797 44.92 3.20 -8.92
C GLU A 797 45.68 3.96 -7.86
N SER A 798 45.19 3.96 -6.61
CA SER A 798 45.84 4.62 -5.48
C SER A 798 47.23 4.04 -5.17
N ALA A 799 47.40 2.75 -5.46
CA ALA A 799 48.69 2.08 -5.38
C ALA A 799 49.60 2.35 -6.59
N GLY A 800 49.15 3.04 -7.63
CA GLY A 800 49.90 3.34 -8.83
C GLY A 800 50.09 2.17 -9.80
N ILE A 801 49.28 1.15 -9.71
CA ILE A 801 49.32 -0.03 -10.60
C ILE A 801 48.58 0.22 -11.90
N VAL A 802 47.43 0.92 -11.82
CA VAL A 802 46.63 1.36 -12.96
C VAL A 802 46.47 2.89 -12.95
N GLY A 803 46.25 3.46 -14.10
CA GLY A 803 45.95 4.90 -14.27
C GLY A 803 44.51 5.26 -13.98
N ALA A 804 44.24 6.57 -13.99
CA ALA A 804 42.90 7.13 -13.71
C ALA A 804 41.81 6.65 -14.69
N GLN A 805 40.58 6.59 -14.19
CA GLN A 805 39.44 6.16 -15.00
C GLN A 805 39.17 7.14 -16.15
N GLN A 806 39.11 6.64 -17.36
CA GLN A 806 38.81 7.41 -18.57
C GLN A 806 37.42 6.97 -19.17
N GLY A 807 36.36 7.34 -18.52
CA GLY A 807 34.99 6.97 -18.92
C GLY A 807 34.76 5.44 -18.89
N SER A 808 34.27 4.86 -19.98
CA SER A 808 33.96 3.41 -20.06
C SER A 808 35.14 2.56 -20.60
N LYS A 809 36.28 3.15 -20.88
CA LYS A 809 37.46 2.43 -21.38
C LYS A 809 38.22 1.73 -20.26
N PRO A 810 38.87 0.59 -20.49
CA PRO A 810 39.78 0.00 -19.54
C PRO A 810 40.84 1.03 -19.10
N ARG A 811 41.22 1.03 -17.81
CA ARG A 811 42.28 1.90 -17.28
C ARG A 811 43.63 1.45 -17.84
N GLU A 812 44.53 2.39 -18.04
CA GLU A 812 45.88 2.12 -18.47
C GLU A 812 46.67 1.39 -17.36
N VAL A 813 47.44 0.36 -17.73
CA VAL A 813 48.28 -0.35 -16.76
C VAL A 813 49.65 0.33 -16.71
N LEU A 814 50.01 0.86 -15.54
CA LEU A 814 51.25 1.65 -15.35
C LEU A 814 52.48 0.78 -15.12
N ILE A 815 52.27 -0.45 -14.65
CA ILE A 815 53.35 -1.40 -14.38
C ILE A 815 53.35 -2.45 -15.50
N THR A 816 54.51 -2.61 -16.16
CA THR A 816 54.67 -3.47 -17.32
C THR A 816 55.27 -4.83 -16.99
N ASP A 817 55.91 -5.00 -15.84
CA ASP A 817 56.60 -6.23 -15.46
C ASP A 817 56.28 -6.66 -14.02
N GLU A 818 56.36 -7.97 -13.80
CA GLU A 818 55.98 -8.60 -12.53
C GLU A 818 57.04 -8.35 -11.40
N ASN A 819 58.30 -8.05 -11.76
CA ASN A 819 59.33 -7.77 -10.76
C ASN A 819 59.07 -6.40 -10.10
N THR A 820 58.79 -5.38 -10.90
CA THR A 820 58.39 -4.05 -10.41
C THR A 820 57.14 -4.11 -9.57
N LEU A 821 56.15 -4.95 -9.96
CA LEU A 821 54.94 -5.17 -9.15
C LEU A 821 55.29 -5.78 -7.78
N ASN A 822 56.12 -6.81 -7.74
CA ASN A 822 56.51 -7.46 -6.48
C ASN A 822 57.27 -6.54 -5.54
N GLU A 823 58.15 -5.65 -6.09
CA GLU A 823 58.83 -4.61 -5.29
C GLU A 823 57.81 -3.60 -4.70
N LEU A 824 56.79 -3.22 -5.48
CA LEU A 824 55.72 -2.30 -5.01
C LEU A 824 54.91 -2.97 -3.91
N LEU A 825 54.47 -4.22 -4.12
CA LEU A 825 53.70 -4.98 -3.13
C LEU A 825 54.45 -5.19 -1.83
N ALA A 826 55.78 -5.43 -1.92
CA ALA A 826 56.65 -5.55 -0.75
C ALA A 826 56.71 -4.22 0.04
N ARG A 827 56.74 -3.06 -0.64
CA ARG A 827 56.70 -1.74 0.01
C ARG A 827 55.35 -1.42 0.67
N LEU A 828 54.24 -1.94 0.12
CA LEU A 828 52.87 -1.74 0.69
C LEU A 828 52.60 -2.64 1.90
N ARG A 829 53.38 -3.74 2.06
CA ARG A 829 53.30 -4.66 3.22
C ARG A 829 54.10 -4.19 4.43
N GLY A 830 55.07 -3.37 4.20
CA GLY A 830 56.01 -2.91 5.25
C GLY A 830 55.82 -1.57 5.73
#